data_5ee239c2323ba6f6bcc850f69f1f1f24
#
_entry.id   5ee239c2323ba6f6bcc850f69f1f1f24
#
_cell.length_a   1.000
_cell.length_b   1.000
_cell.length_c   1.000
_cell.angle_alpha   90.00
_cell.angle_beta   90.00
_cell.angle_gamma   90.00
#
_symmetry.space_group_name_H-M   'P 1'
#
loop_
_entity.id
_entity.type
_entity.pdbx_description
1 polymer ?
#
loop_
_entity_poly.entity_id
_entity_poly.type
_entity_poly.pdbx_seq_one_letter_code
_entity_poly.pdbx_strand_id
1 'polypeptide(L)'
;MKKIFGLIISVLALSGILTAQTLNIQVGQVTYQFPAEQAGVMTYSNGTELTVMDKTFTLADVATMYVNEEAVTDNTVAVVYNNNTATITVAGNIANHLTISTTGAHINIAQSSDLAEEITYSLSGSSEDGEFYMSGSYKATIELNNLTLTNTTPVTSGAAVHIQNGKRIKVKVLDGTTNTLVDAANGSQKGAFYVKGHPEFSKSGVLNVVGNLKHAIKAGEYVSLKEATINVTSAAGDGINCAQYFLMESGTINISGVEDDGIQCDIDDTEVGSTGQTTDHEDEDSGNIYLEGGAIRINIAGKATKGIKSEGDMIISGGTINVITTGHGKWDDEDLKTKAAACLSSDAKVVISGGTLTLTSTGAGGKGINCDTEFELSGGDVTVVTTGGLYYNNGTTENTNYTGNTDNINSDYHSSSKGVKADGAITISGGRINVSTAGLNAEGIESKTSMLISAGEVIVNAYDDALNVGGDGTDLIIEGGYVYARALNNDGIDGNGNVYVKGGLVYAIGAREPEVAIDANTEENKKLYVQGGTIIAVGGLERGASITGGTCKYTTSWTENTWYALYNGSELVAAFQTPTKATSGSNPGGGGPGGNRPPGGGGGPSGGGSQQLVVYTSSTPALESGVTVSGGTTYFGGVANIGGTVSGGTSVTLSNYSSSGR
;
A
#
# COMPACT_ATOMS: atom_id res chain seq x y z
N MET A 1 -1.78 19.23 -61.53
CA MET A 1 -3.00 19.42 -60.75
C MET A 1 -4.28 19.19 -61.53
N LYS A 2 -4.60 19.91 -62.62
CA LYS A 2 -5.85 19.66 -63.39
C LYS A 2 -6.04 18.22 -63.90
N LYS A 3 -4.99 17.46 -64.21
CA LYS A 3 -5.06 16.07 -64.68
C LYS A 3 -5.31 15.04 -63.56
N ILE A 4 -4.91 15.34 -62.33
CA ILE A 4 -5.17 14.48 -61.17
C ILE A 4 -6.63 14.59 -60.73
N PHE A 5 -7.19 15.77 -60.75
CA PHE A 5 -8.62 16.05 -60.43
C PHE A 5 -9.62 15.31 -61.34
N GLY A 6 -9.31 15.24 -62.66
CA GLY A 6 -10.17 14.54 -63.62
C GLY A 6 -10.15 13.01 -63.49
N LEU A 7 -9.09 12.44 -62.93
CA LEU A 7 -8.95 10.99 -62.75
C LEU A 7 -9.69 10.49 -61.51
N ILE A 8 -9.74 11.30 -60.42
CA ILE A 8 -10.39 10.92 -59.17
C ILE A 8 -11.93 10.93 -59.32
N ILE A 9 -12.50 11.89 -60.05
CA ILE A 9 -13.95 11.97 -60.31
C ILE A 9 -14.43 10.81 -61.18
N SER A 10 -13.58 10.26 -62.05
CA SER A 10 -13.97 9.15 -62.94
C SER A 10 -13.87 7.76 -62.24
N VAL A 11 -13.11 7.63 -61.16
CA VAL A 11 -13.00 6.37 -60.41
C VAL A 11 -14.16 6.17 -59.43
N LEU A 12 -14.72 7.25 -58.89
CA LEU A 12 -15.92 7.21 -58.02
C LEU A 12 -17.23 6.83 -58.73
N ALA A 13 -17.24 6.80 -60.07
CA ALA A 13 -18.46 6.56 -60.89
C ALA A 13 -18.58 5.12 -61.45
N LEU A 14 -17.64 4.19 -61.17
CA LEU A 14 -17.54 2.93 -61.93
C LEU A 14 -17.40 1.65 -61.12
N SER A 15 -17.93 1.51 -59.95
CA SER A 15 -17.92 0.20 -59.31
C SER A 15 -19.23 -0.14 -58.60
N GLY A 16 -19.99 -0.99 -59.23
CA GLY A 16 -21.20 -1.62 -58.70
C GLY A 16 -20.94 -2.81 -57.78
N ILE A 17 -19.93 -2.73 -56.88
CA ILE A 17 -19.69 -3.65 -55.77
C ILE A 17 -19.42 -2.75 -54.57
N LEU A 18 -20.27 -2.81 -53.55
CA LEU A 18 -20.15 -2.08 -52.28
C LEU A 18 -18.93 -2.60 -51.48
N THR A 19 -17.73 -2.21 -51.87
CA THR A 19 -16.57 -2.23 -51.02
C THR A 19 -16.46 -0.84 -50.39
N ALA A 20 -16.19 -0.77 -49.07
CA ALA A 20 -16.01 0.51 -48.39
C ALA A 20 -14.84 1.25 -49.08
N GLN A 21 -15.14 2.35 -49.78
CA GLN A 21 -14.12 3.19 -50.40
C GLN A 21 -13.79 4.36 -49.50
N THR A 22 -12.51 4.64 -49.31
CA THR A 22 -12.03 5.73 -48.49
C THR A 22 -11.17 6.69 -49.28
N LEU A 23 -11.55 7.96 -49.28
CA LEU A 23 -10.72 9.04 -49.77
C LEU A 23 -9.67 9.42 -48.72
N ASN A 24 -8.42 9.30 -49.10
CA ASN A 24 -7.29 9.67 -48.26
C ASN A 24 -6.67 10.99 -48.75
N ILE A 25 -6.47 11.95 -47.84
CA ILE A 25 -5.80 13.23 -48.09
C ILE A 25 -4.64 13.37 -47.13
N GLN A 26 -3.41 13.38 -47.65
CA GLN A 26 -2.20 13.48 -46.85
C GLN A 26 -1.65 14.90 -46.84
N VAL A 27 -1.41 15.42 -45.62
CA VAL A 27 -0.76 16.70 -45.33
C VAL A 27 0.38 16.45 -44.36
N GLY A 28 1.62 16.55 -44.83
CA GLY A 28 2.79 16.20 -44.04
C GLY A 28 2.76 14.76 -43.53
N GLN A 29 2.82 14.55 -42.22
CA GLN A 29 2.75 13.22 -41.57
C GLN A 29 1.28 12.76 -41.33
N VAL A 30 0.29 13.59 -41.61
CA VAL A 30 -1.13 13.33 -41.27
C VAL A 30 -1.90 12.92 -42.55
N THR A 31 -2.56 11.76 -42.46
CA THR A 31 -3.54 11.30 -43.49
C THR A 31 -4.93 11.39 -42.91
N TYR A 32 -5.79 12.18 -43.56
CA TYR A 32 -7.20 12.28 -43.24
C TYR A 32 -7.98 11.31 -44.11
N GLN A 33 -8.84 10.49 -43.49
CA GLN A 33 -9.59 9.42 -44.13
C GLN A 33 -11.11 9.75 -44.16
N PHE A 34 -11.66 9.92 -45.31
CA PHE A 34 -13.10 10.23 -45.51
C PHE A 34 -13.77 9.03 -46.19
N PRO A 35 -14.76 8.35 -45.56
CA PRO A 35 -15.57 7.36 -46.23
C PRO A 35 -16.21 7.99 -47.48
N ALA A 36 -16.13 7.34 -48.64
CA ALA A 36 -16.61 7.90 -49.88
C ALA A 36 -18.11 8.24 -49.85
N GLU A 37 -18.88 7.46 -49.09
CA GLU A 37 -20.32 7.70 -48.87
C GLU A 37 -20.61 8.98 -48.07
N GLN A 38 -19.67 9.38 -47.18
CA GLN A 38 -19.79 10.56 -46.31
C GLN A 38 -19.06 11.78 -46.88
N ALA A 39 -18.08 11.57 -47.78
CA ALA A 39 -17.28 12.65 -48.35
C ALA A 39 -18.14 13.68 -49.15
N GLY A 40 -19.28 13.24 -49.64
CA GLY A 40 -20.28 14.11 -50.29
C GLY A 40 -19.71 14.96 -51.44
N VAL A 41 -20.12 16.20 -51.50
CA VAL A 41 -19.63 17.15 -52.50
C VAL A 41 -18.37 17.85 -51.97
N MET A 42 -17.24 17.57 -52.58
CA MET A 42 -16.01 18.32 -52.33
C MET A 42 -16.14 19.72 -52.94
N THR A 43 -15.88 20.74 -52.14
CA THR A 43 -15.93 22.14 -52.60
C THR A 43 -14.52 22.70 -52.81
N TYR A 44 -14.36 23.41 -53.93
CA TYR A 44 -13.10 24.08 -54.25
C TYR A 44 -13.33 25.59 -54.23
N SER A 45 -12.59 26.31 -53.42
CA SER A 45 -12.74 27.75 -53.22
C SER A 45 -11.39 28.49 -53.38
N ASN A 46 -11.48 29.75 -53.77
CA ASN A 46 -10.37 30.71 -53.89
C ASN A 46 -9.18 30.25 -54.77
N GLY A 47 -9.33 29.17 -55.55
CA GLY A 47 -8.25 28.62 -56.34
C GLY A 47 -7.16 27.86 -55.54
N THR A 48 -7.27 27.79 -54.22
CA THR A 48 -6.21 27.27 -53.31
C THR A 48 -6.73 26.37 -52.21
N GLU A 49 -8.06 26.25 -52.02
CA GLU A 49 -8.66 25.52 -50.91
C GLU A 49 -9.55 24.37 -51.39
N LEU A 50 -9.46 23.24 -50.70
CA LEU A 50 -10.32 22.08 -50.87
C LEU A 50 -11.01 21.79 -49.54
N THR A 51 -12.36 21.75 -49.56
CA THR A 51 -13.15 21.33 -48.38
C THR A 51 -13.79 19.98 -48.65
N VAL A 52 -13.59 19.04 -47.73
CA VAL A 52 -14.22 17.70 -47.71
C VAL A 52 -14.89 17.54 -46.37
N MET A 53 -16.19 17.24 -46.38
CA MET A 53 -17.02 17.39 -45.19
C MET A 53 -16.80 18.81 -44.63
N ASP A 54 -16.46 18.95 -43.34
CA ASP A 54 -16.23 20.26 -42.72
C ASP A 54 -14.73 20.64 -42.61
N LYS A 55 -13.81 19.79 -43.14
CA LYS A 55 -12.38 20.04 -43.11
C LYS A 55 -11.89 20.73 -44.38
N THR A 56 -11.27 21.90 -44.21
CA THR A 56 -10.64 22.64 -45.30
C THR A 56 -9.12 22.40 -45.33
N PHE A 57 -8.61 22.15 -46.53
CA PHE A 57 -7.20 21.91 -46.83
C PHE A 57 -6.68 23.00 -47.75
N THR A 58 -5.49 23.54 -47.46
CA THR A 58 -4.74 24.35 -48.43
C THR A 58 -4.12 23.38 -49.45
N LEU A 59 -4.43 23.54 -50.72
CA LEU A 59 -3.98 22.62 -51.77
C LEU A 59 -2.45 22.54 -51.90
N ALA A 60 -1.74 23.59 -51.54
CA ALA A 60 -0.29 23.61 -51.56
C ALA A 60 0.33 22.65 -50.52
N ASP A 61 -0.39 22.37 -49.44
CA ASP A 61 0.05 21.51 -48.33
C ASP A 61 -0.32 20.04 -48.57
N VAL A 62 -1.24 19.76 -49.52
CA VAL A 62 -1.63 18.39 -49.85
C VAL A 62 -0.53 17.68 -50.61
N ALA A 63 0.09 16.71 -49.98
CA ALA A 63 1.17 15.92 -50.58
C ALA A 63 0.62 14.86 -51.55
N THR A 64 -0.40 14.12 -51.11
CA THR A 64 -1.06 13.09 -51.92
C THR A 64 -2.56 13.02 -51.64
N MET A 65 -3.29 12.51 -52.66
CA MET A 65 -4.71 12.27 -52.57
C MET A 65 -5.03 10.99 -53.35
N TYR A 66 -5.64 9.99 -52.67
CA TYR A 66 -5.92 8.69 -53.28
C TYR A 66 -7.15 8.03 -52.66
N VAL A 67 -7.71 7.03 -53.33
CA VAL A 67 -8.81 6.21 -52.86
C VAL A 67 -8.31 4.77 -52.65
N ASN A 68 -8.70 4.16 -51.54
CA ASN A 68 -8.48 2.75 -51.27
C ASN A 68 -9.77 2.07 -50.79
N GLU A 69 -9.71 0.78 -50.49
CA GLU A 69 -10.84 -0.04 -50.02
C GLU A 69 -10.81 -0.28 -48.49
N GLU A 70 -10.06 0.52 -47.75
CA GLU A 70 -10.02 0.42 -46.31
C GLU A 70 -11.22 1.09 -45.65
N ALA A 71 -11.79 0.44 -44.65
CA ALA A 71 -12.86 1.03 -43.86
C ALA A 71 -12.32 2.04 -42.86
N VAL A 72 -13.00 3.17 -42.70
CA VAL A 72 -12.68 4.14 -41.63
C VAL A 72 -13.50 3.83 -40.41
N THR A 73 -12.88 3.82 -39.27
CA THR A 73 -13.57 3.79 -37.97
C THR A 73 -13.73 5.23 -37.49
N ASP A 74 -14.97 5.67 -37.33
CA ASP A 74 -15.29 7.01 -36.84
C ASP A 74 -14.70 7.28 -35.48
N ASN A 75 -14.44 8.53 -35.16
CA ASN A 75 -13.89 9.00 -33.89
C ASN A 75 -12.51 8.39 -33.51
N THR A 76 -11.70 8.04 -34.54
CA THR A 76 -10.37 7.46 -34.28
C THR A 76 -9.23 8.33 -34.82
N VAL A 77 -8.13 8.35 -34.03
CA VAL A 77 -6.81 8.84 -34.45
C VAL A 77 -5.82 7.73 -34.21
N ALA A 78 -5.19 7.23 -35.27
CA ALA A 78 -4.08 6.27 -35.11
C ALA A 78 -2.73 6.99 -35.24
N VAL A 79 -1.82 6.77 -34.31
CA VAL A 79 -0.45 7.27 -34.35
C VAL A 79 0.50 6.08 -34.35
N VAL A 80 1.26 5.91 -35.44
CA VAL A 80 2.22 4.85 -35.60
C VAL A 80 3.63 5.46 -35.61
N TYR A 81 4.36 5.25 -34.54
CA TYR A 81 5.74 5.72 -34.41
C TYR A 81 6.70 4.85 -35.24
N ASN A 82 7.61 5.51 -35.93
CA ASN A 82 8.66 4.86 -36.73
C ASN A 82 9.98 5.63 -36.55
N ASN A 83 10.72 5.30 -35.49
CA ASN A 83 11.96 5.96 -35.07
C ASN A 83 11.78 7.49 -34.94
N ASN A 84 12.32 8.27 -35.86
CA ASN A 84 12.34 9.75 -35.78
C ASN A 84 11.09 10.42 -36.38
N THR A 85 10.10 9.65 -36.76
CA THR A 85 8.85 10.16 -37.37
C THR A 85 7.64 9.41 -36.82
N ALA A 86 6.45 9.90 -37.11
CA ALA A 86 5.22 9.15 -36.89
C ALA A 86 4.26 9.35 -38.08
N THR A 87 3.47 8.34 -38.39
CA THR A 87 2.32 8.44 -39.30
C THR A 87 1.08 8.62 -38.46
N ILE A 88 0.28 9.64 -38.81
CA ILE A 88 -0.96 9.95 -38.11
C ILE A 88 -2.11 9.74 -39.09
N THR A 89 -3.10 8.93 -38.73
CA THR A 89 -4.32 8.74 -39.50
C THR A 89 -5.50 9.23 -38.69
N VAL A 90 -6.33 10.11 -39.31
CA VAL A 90 -7.44 10.79 -38.66
C VAL A 90 -8.73 10.47 -39.38
N ALA A 91 -9.75 10.00 -38.67
CA ALA A 91 -11.07 9.81 -39.21
C ALA A 91 -11.71 11.16 -39.65
N GLY A 92 -12.35 11.17 -40.81
CA GLY A 92 -12.86 12.39 -41.43
C GLY A 92 -13.93 13.12 -40.61
N ASN A 93 -14.74 12.37 -39.86
CA ASN A 93 -15.81 12.94 -39.04
C ASN A 93 -15.33 13.83 -37.90
N ILE A 94 -14.08 13.66 -37.44
CA ILE A 94 -13.47 14.48 -36.37
C ILE A 94 -12.37 15.43 -36.87
N ALA A 95 -12.07 15.40 -38.17
CA ALA A 95 -10.93 16.08 -38.75
C ALA A 95 -10.94 17.61 -38.54
N ASN A 96 -12.11 18.26 -38.55
CA ASN A 96 -12.27 19.69 -38.30
C ASN A 96 -12.08 20.08 -36.83
N HIS A 97 -12.27 19.13 -35.87
CA HIS A 97 -12.14 19.36 -34.45
C HIS A 97 -10.69 19.19 -33.93
N LEU A 98 -9.75 18.82 -34.82
CA LEU A 98 -8.37 18.57 -34.43
C LEU A 98 -7.41 19.51 -35.13
N THR A 99 -6.49 20.10 -34.30
CA THR A 99 -5.29 20.76 -34.79
C THR A 99 -4.08 19.90 -34.44
N ILE A 100 -3.33 19.48 -35.45
CA ILE A 100 -2.21 18.55 -35.29
C ILE A 100 -0.94 19.24 -35.76
N SER A 101 0.10 19.21 -34.91
CA SER A 101 1.44 19.63 -35.25
C SER A 101 2.45 18.54 -34.95
N THR A 102 3.50 18.44 -35.74
CA THR A 102 4.51 17.40 -35.63
C THR A 102 5.91 17.98 -35.76
N THR A 103 6.84 17.51 -34.93
CA THR A 103 8.27 17.77 -35.05
C THR A 103 8.98 16.43 -34.92
N GLY A 104 9.29 15.82 -36.05
CA GLY A 104 9.79 14.43 -36.06
C GLY A 104 8.74 13.47 -35.47
N ALA A 105 9.09 12.77 -34.40
CA ALA A 105 8.20 11.88 -33.66
C ALA A 105 7.51 12.56 -32.46
N HIS A 106 7.65 13.88 -32.29
CA HIS A 106 6.91 14.64 -31.28
C HIS A 106 5.57 15.09 -31.87
N ILE A 107 4.49 14.55 -31.33
CA ILE A 107 3.14 14.75 -31.83
C ILE A 107 2.36 15.60 -30.84
N ASN A 108 1.76 16.69 -31.30
CA ASN A 108 0.87 17.53 -30.51
C ASN A 108 -0.50 17.60 -31.19
N ILE A 109 -1.55 17.20 -30.48
CA ILE A 109 -2.93 17.20 -30.93
C ILE A 109 -3.76 18.04 -29.98
N ALA A 110 -4.35 19.13 -30.49
CA ALA A 110 -5.30 19.94 -29.75
C ALA A 110 -6.72 19.67 -30.22
N GLN A 111 -7.62 19.33 -29.31
CA GLN A 111 -9.04 19.23 -29.55
C GLN A 111 -9.68 20.61 -29.48
N SER A 112 -10.62 20.90 -30.39
CA SER A 112 -11.42 22.12 -30.31
C SER A 112 -12.43 22.04 -29.14
N SER A 113 -12.83 23.20 -28.63
CA SER A 113 -13.74 23.30 -27.48
C SER A 113 -15.18 22.87 -27.75
N ASP A 114 -15.57 22.78 -29.04
CA ASP A 114 -16.88 22.33 -29.50
C ASP A 114 -16.97 20.83 -29.78
N LEU A 115 -15.87 20.08 -29.55
CA LEU A 115 -15.89 18.63 -29.65
C LEU A 115 -16.83 18.05 -28.58
N ALA A 116 -17.80 17.24 -29.03
CA ALA A 116 -18.84 16.64 -28.20
C ALA A 116 -18.85 15.10 -28.26
N GLU A 117 -17.80 14.49 -28.81
CA GLU A 117 -17.67 13.05 -28.96
C GLU A 117 -16.34 12.54 -28.43
N GLU A 118 -16.36 11.33 -27.87
CA GLU A 118 -15.16 10.68 -27.35
C GLU A 118 -14.27 10.18 -28.49
N ILE A 119 -13.04 10.66 -28.55
CA ILE A 119 -12.07 10.22 -29.55
C ILE A 119 -11.19 9.12 -28.96
N THR A 120 -10.96 8.06 -29.74
CA THR A 120 -9.98 7.02 -29.46
C THR A 120 -8.66 7.32 -30.16
N TYR A 121 -7.59 7.50 -29.38
CA TYR A 121 -6.21 7.64 -29.84
C TYR A 121 -5.52 6.30 -29.72
N SER A 122 -5.24 5.62 -30.83
CA SER A 122 -4.50 4.36 -30.86
C SER A 122 -3.01 4.62 -31.12
N LEU A 123 -2.16 4.34 -30.12
CA LEU A 123 -0.73 4.62 -30.14
C LEU A 123 0.03 3.32 -30.31
N SER A 124 0.94 3.25 -31.31
CA SER A 124 1.70 2.04 -31.60
C SER A 124 3.06 2.35 -32.22
N GLY A 125 3.92 1.31 -32.37
CA GLY A 125 5.23 1.43 -32.97
C GLY A 125 6.28 1.91 -31.97
N SER A 126 7.41 2.45 -32.46
CA SER A 126 8.54 2.80 -31.59
C SER A 126 9.23 4.09 -32.01
N SER A 127 9.68 4.87 -31.00
CA SER A 127 10.61 5.99 -31.17
C SER A 127 11.58 6.06 -30.01
N GLU A 128 12.84 6.34 -30.33
CA GLU A 128 13.88 6.60 -29.33
C GLU A 128 13.94 8.08 -28.90
N ASP A 129 13.23 8.97 -29.64
CA ASP A 129 13.03 10.37 -29.29
C ASP A 129 11.71 10.87 -29.85
N GLY A 130 10.65 10.77 -29.04
CA GLY A 130 9.31 11.15 -29.42
C GLY A 130 8.41 11.45 -28.21
N GLU A 131 7.29 12.08 -28.48
CA GLU A 131 6.30 12.53 -27.49
C GLU A 131 4.91 12.43 -28.07
N PHE A 132 3.95 12.00 -27.26
CA PHE A 132 2.53 12.17 -27.55
C PHE A 132 1.95 13.20 -26.57
N TYR A 133 1.57 14.36 -27.08
CA TYR A 133 0.88 15.38 -26.33
C TYR A 133 -0.53 15.57 -26.88
N MET A 134 -1.54 15.52 -26.00
CA MET A 134 -2.93 15.80 -26.36
C MET A 134 -3.53 16.79 -25.35
N SER A 135 -4.17 17.84 -25.88
CA SER A 135 -4.95 18.77 -25.08
C SER A 135 -6.41 18.80 -25.52
N GLY A 136 -7.33 18.98 -24.57
CA GLY A 136 -8.75 19.00 -24.85
C GLY A 136 -9.60 19.19 -23.61
N SER A 137 -10.92 19.20 -23.82
CA SER A 137 -11.93 19.39 -22.77
C SER A 137 -13.05 18.35 -22.79
N TYR A 138 -12.94 17.32 -23.62
CA TYR A 138 -13.88 16.21 -23.69
C TYR A 138 -13.16 14.89 -23.37
N LYS A 139 -13.87 13.94 -22.76
CA LYS A 139 -13.31 12.62 -22.43
C LYS A 139 -12.71 11.92 -23.65
N ALA A 140 -11.69 11.12 -23.44
CA ALA A 140 -10.97 10.42 -24.50
C ALA A 140 -10.60 8.99 -24.10
N THR A 141 -10.31 8.17 -25.11
CA THR A 141 -9.72 6.84 -24.95
C THR A 141 -8.30 6.85 -25.53
N ILE A 142 -7.33 6.38 -24.77
CA ILE A 142 -5.96 6.10 -25.23
C ILE A 142 -5.81 4.58 -25.31
N GLU A 143 -5.49 4.05 -26.47
CA GLU A 143 -5.14 2.64 -26.69
C GLU A 143 -3.64 2.50 -26.87
N LEU A 144 -3.01 1.74 -25.98
CA LEU A 144 -1.60 1.39 -26.07
C LEU A 144 -1.46 0.02 -26.73
N ASN A 145 -0.85 0.01 -27.92
CA ASN A 145 -0.76 -1.15 -28.80
C ASN A 145 0.67 -1.44 -29.24
N ASN A 146 1.45 -2.11 -28.43
CA ASN A 146 2.88 -2.35 -28.66
C ASN A 146 3.65 -1.04 -28.90
N LEU A 147 3.40 -0.04 -28.08
CA LEU A 147 4.07 1.25 -28.10
C LEU A 147 5.39 1.20 -27.32
N THR A 148 6.48 1.62 -27.95
CA THR A 148 7.73 1.94 -27.24
C THR A 148 8.09 3.39 -27.53
N LEU A 149 7.95 4.26 -26.53
CA LEU A 149 8.13 5.69 -26.68
C LEU A 149 9.08 6.24 -25.62
N THR A 150 10.24 6.66 -26.04
CA THR A 150 11.23 7.35 -25.24
C THR A 150 11.28 8.82 -25.66
N ASN A 151 11.31 9.73 -24.70
CA ASN A 151 11.55 11.15 -24.94
C ASN A 151 12.92 11.49 -24.37
N THR A 152 13.82 11.99 -25.21
CA THR A 152 15.20 12.38 -24.83
C THR A 152 15.43 13.88 -25.04
N THR A 153 14.70 14.47 -25.99
CA THR A 153 14.85 15.88 -26.38
C THR A 153 13.48 16.55 -26.34
N PRO A 154 13.07 17.13 -25.18
CA PRO A 154 11.75 17.70 -25.02
C PRO A 154 11.40 18.76 -26.08
N VAL A 155 10.25 18.58 -26.75
CA VAL A 155 9.69 19.57 -27.68
C VAL A 155 8.49 20.27 -27.05
N THR A 156 7.60 19.54 -26.39
CA THR A 156 6.43 20.10 -25.70
C THR A 156 6.58 20.07 -24.21
N SER A 157 6.71 18.87 -23.60
CA SER A 157 6.71 18.73 -22.14
C SER A 157 7.82 17.82 -21.60
N GLY A 158 8.30 16.91 -22.42
CA GLY A 158 9.30 15.95 -22.04
C GLY A 158 8.73 14.63 -21.48
N ALA A 159 7.42 14.55 -21.20
CA ALA A 159 6.78 13.28 -20.93
C ALA A 159 6.80 12.39 -22.19
N ALA A 160 6.71 11.08 -22.03
CA ALA A 160 6.48 10.20 -23.19
C ALA A 160 5.04 10.34 -23.68
N VAL A 161 4.08 10.34 -22.73
CA VAL A 161 2.66 10.58 -23.01
C VAL A 161 2.13 11.64 -22.06
N HIS A 162 1.62 12.75 -22.60
CA HIS A 162 1.06 13.86 -21.85
C HIS A 162 -0.38 14.16 -22.29
N ILE A 163 -1.33 13.93 -21.43
CA ILE A 163 -2.75 14.20 -21.66
C ILE A 163 -3.15 15.42 -20.83
N GLN A 164 -3.13 16.59 -21.45
CA GLN A 164 -3.53 17.88 -20.87
C GLN A 164 -5.06 18.05 -21.00
N ASN A 165 -5.80 17.16 -20.33
CA ASN A 165 -7.25 17.09 -20.35
C ASN A 165 -7.75 16.67 -18.96
N GLY A 166 -8.51 17.53 -18.29
CA GLY A 166 -9.07 17.32 -16.95
C GLY A 166 -10.38 16.52 -16.96
N LYS A 167 -10.53 15.57 -17.87
CA LYS A 167 -11.70 14.68 -17.95
C LYS A 167 -11.25 13.24 -17.80
N ARG A 168 -12.24 12.33 -17.71
CA ARG A 168 -11.99 10.90 -17.71
C ARG A 168 -11.25 10.47 -18.98
N ILE A 169 -10.13 9.81 -18.80
CA ILE A 169 -9.31 9.22 -19.84
C ILE A 169 -9.26 7.71 -19.67
N LYS A 170 -9.97 6.98 -20.52
CA LYS A 170 -9.82 5.53 -20.57
C LYS A 170 -8.46 5.18 -21.17
N VAL A 171 -7.65 4.41 -20.43
CA VAL A 171 -6.36 3.92 -20.89
C VAL A 171 -6.47 2.42 -21.08
N LYS A 172 -6.60 1.99 -22.34
CA LYS A 172 -6.65 0.56 -22.69
C LYS A 172 -5.26 0.08 -23.03
N VAL A 173 -4.67 -0.72 -22.15
CA VAL A 173 -3.44 -1.45 -22.43
C VAL A 173 -3.83 -2.75 -23.14
N LEU A 174 -3.83 -2.74 -24.47
CA LEU A 174 -4.49 -3.79 -25.27
C LEU A 174 -3.95 -5.19 -24.95
N ASP A 175 -4.85 -6.17 -24.99
CA ASP A 175 -4.57 -7.55 -24.62
C ASP A 175 -3.40 -8.13 -25.44
N GLY A 176 -2.45 -8.77 -24.77
CA GLY A 176 -1.28 -9.38 -25.39
C GLY A 176 -0.22 -8.40 -25.87
N THR A 177 -0.37 -7.08 -25.60
CA THR A 177 0.64 -6.08 -25.95
C THR A 177 1.60 -5.78 -24.81
N THR A 178 2.79 -5.32 -25.17
CA THR A 178 3.77 -4.77 -24.23
C THR A 178 4.13 -3.36 -24.67
N ASN A 179 3.94 -2.39 -23.75
CA ASN A 179 4.15 -0.99 -23.99
C ASN A 179 5.23 -0.45 -23.06
N THR A 180 6.07 0.47 -23.53
CA THR A 180 7.15 1.06 -22.72
C THR A 180 7.18 2.56 -22.93
N LEU A 181 7.18 3.31 -21.82
CA LEU A 181 7.19 4.77 -21.80
C LEU A 181 8.37 5.26 -20.94
N VAL A 182 9.16 6.18 -21.48
CA VAL A 182 10.31 6.76 -20.81
C VAL A 182 10.32 8.27 -21.07
N ASP A 183 10.34 9.08 -20.02
CA ASP A 183 10.41 10.54 -20.15
C ASP A 183 11.83 11.08 -20.22
N ALA A 184 11.93 12.36 -20.58
CA ALA A 184 13.18 13.10 -20.59
C ALA A 184 13.50 13.66 -19.19
N ALA A 185 14.69 13.40 -18.68
CA ALA A 185 15.12 13.91 -17.38
C ALA A 185 15.20 15.46 -17.28
N ASN A 186 15.20 16.17 -18.41
CA ASN A 186 15.24 17.63 -18.50
C ASN A 186 13.93 18.24 -19.04
N GLY A 187 12.83 17.48 -18.97
CA GLY A 187 11.50 17.94 -19.32
C GLY A 187 10.91 18.95 -18.32
N SER A 188 9.69 19.35 -18.54
CA SER A 188 8.92 20.22 -17.62
C SER A 188 7.77 19.47 -16.92
N GLN A 189 7.30 18.36 -17.50
CA GLN A 189 6.22 17.55 -16.94
C GLN A 189 6.77 16.47 -16.01
N LYS A 190 6.27 16.45 -14.78
CA LYS A 190 6.75 15.58 -13.69
C LYS A 190 6.21 14.13 -13.74
N GLY A 191 5.62 13.68 -14.83
CA GLY A 191 5.18 12.30 -15.04
C GLY A 191 5.57 11.80 -16.42
N ALA A 192 6.17 10.62 -16.53
CA ALA A 192 6.48 10.01 -17.82
C ALA A 192 5.20 9.65 -18.60
N PHE A 193 4.20 9.13 -17.88
CA PHE A 193 2.81 9.09 -18.31
C PHE A 193 2.01 10.06 -17.42
N TYR A 194 1.57 11.18 -18.01
CA TYR A 194 0.84 12.20 -17.30
C TYR A 194 -0.58 12.36 -17.84
N VAL A 195 -1.55 12.44 -16.94
CA VAL A 195 -2.93 12.81 -17.23
C VAL A 195 -3.36 13.90 -16.27
N LYS A 196 -3.81 15.06 -16.79
CA LYS A 196 -4.29 16.16 -15.94
C LYS A 196 -5.58 15.77 -15.18
N GLY A 197 -6.47 15.01 -15.80
CA GLY A 197 -7.66 14.43 -15.19
C GLY A 197 -7.37 13.05 -14.60
N HIS A 198 -8.30 12.13 -14.79
CA HIS A 198 -8.27 10.81 -14.18
C HIS A 198 -8.11 9.68 -15.21
N PRO A 199 -6.99 8.92 -15.19
CA PRO A 199 -6.79 7.74 -16.01
C PRO A 199 -7.47 6.50 -15.41
N GLU A 200 -8.27 5.82 -16.25
CA GLU A 200 -8.85 4.51 -15.97
C GLU A 200 -8.15 3.44 -16.81
N PHE A 201 -7.24 2.69 -16.18
CA PHE A 201 -6.49 1.62 -16.84
C PHE A 201 -7.33 0.34 -16.95
N SER A 202 -7.32 -0.25 -18.15
CA SER A 202 -8.08 -1.47 -18.45
C SER A 202 -7.38 -2.32 -19.50
N LYS A 203 -7.89 -3.54 -19.72
CA LYS A 203 -7.32 -4.56 -20.59
C LYS A 203 -6.05 -5.19 -20.01
N SER A 204 -5.73 -6.43 -20.45
CA SER A 204 -4.73 -7.29 -19.82
C SER A 204 -3.29 -7.12 -20.34
N GLY A 205 -3.02 -6.09 -21.13
CA GLY A 205 -1.67 -5.81 -21.61
C GLY A 205 -0.71 -5.34 -20.53
N VAL A 206 0.56 -5.15 -20.92
CA VAL A 206 1.65 -4.72 -20.05
C VAL A 206 2.07 -3.30 -20.38
N LEU A 207 2.20 -2.45 -19.37
CA LEU A 207 2.72 -1.09 -19.45
C LEU A 207 3.95 -0.96 -18.54
N ASN A 208 5.11 -0.76 -19.15
CA ASN A 208 6.37 -0.46 -18.47
C ASN A 208 6.57 1.05 -18.49
N VAL A 209 6.89 1.66 -17.34
CA VAL A 209 7.11 3.10 -17.24
C VAL A 209 8.39 3.41 -16.46
N VAL A 210 9.15 4.36 -16.97
CA VAL A 210 10.35 4.91 -16.33
C VAL A 210 10.20 6.43 -16.21
N GLY A 211 10.29 6.94 -14.99
CA GLY A 211 10.16 8.36 -14.66
C GLY A 211 11.51 9.01 -14.36
N ASN A 212 12.24 9.46 -15.39
CA ASN A 212 13.57 10.03 -15.19
C ASN A 212 13.56 11.42 -14.54
N LEU A 213 12.52 12.21 -14.77
CA LEU A 213 12.42 13.56 -14.20
C LEU A 213 11.85 13.51 -12.77
N LYS A 214 10.74 12.83 -12.57
CA LYS A 214 10.11 12.66 -11.26
C LYS A 214 9.30 11.35 -11.17
N HIS A 215 7.98 11.40 -11.34
CA HIS A 215 7.12 10.23 -11.19
C HIS A 215 7.06 9.38 -12.48
N ALA A 216 6.84 8.09 -12.36
CA ALA A 216 6.59 7.27 -13.55
C ALA A 216 5.18 7.55 -14.10
N ILE A 217 4.15 7.43 -13.27
CA ILE A 217 2.76 7.79 -13.61
C ILE A 217 2.31 8.92 -12.69
N LYS A 218 1.74 9.98 -13.27
CA LYS A 218 1.13 11.06 -12.52
C LYS A 218 -0.24 11.42 -13.06
N ALA A 219 -1.25 11.38 -12.21
CA ALA A 219 -2.59 11.91 -12.48
C ALA A 219 -2.83 13.18 -11.66
N GLY A 220 -3.58 14.13 -12.23
CA GLY A 220 -4.04 15.32 -11.51
C GLY A 220 -5.27 15.05 -10.64
N GLU A 221 -5.98 13.99 -10.95
CA GLU A 221 -7.17 13.51 -10.25
C GLU A 221 -6.96 12.04 -9.87
N TYR A 222 -8.02 11.22 -9.79
CA TYR A 222 -7.92 9.82 -9.37
C TYR A 222 -7.23 8.91 -10.41
N VAL A 223 -6.77 7.76 -9.94
CA VAL A 223 -6.32 6.64 -10.76
C VAL A 223 -7.16 5.42 -10.45
N SER A 224 -7.71 4.77 -11.49
CA SER A 224 -8.30 3.44 -11.33
C SER A 224 -7.59 2.39 -12.18
N LEU A 225 -7.47 1.17 -11.66
CA LEU A 225 -6.83 0.04 -12.32
C LEU A 225 -7.70 -1.20 -12.32
N LYS A 226 -7.89 -1.75 -13.54
CA LYS A 226 -8.60 -3.00 -13.79
C LYS A 226 -7.89 -3.81 -14.86
N GLU A 227 -7.48 -5.03 -14.53
CA GLU A 227 -6.86 -6.03 -15.42
C GLU A 227 -5.42 -5.75 -15.88
N ALA A 228 -5.01 -4.52 -16.13
CA ALA A 228 -3.70 -4.21 -16.67
C ALA A 228 -2.53 -4.61 -15.75
N THR A 229 -1.37 -4.83 -16.37
CA THR A 229 -0.11 -4.96 -15.64
C THR A 229 0.71 -3.69 -15.80
N ILE A 230 0.99 -3.00 -14.71
CA ILE A 230 1.83 -1.79 -14.66
C ILE A 230 3.16 -2.15 -13.98
N ASN A 231 4.25 -1.91 -14.67
CA ASN A 231 5.60 -2.09 -14.15
C ASN A 231 6.33 -0.75 -14.12
N VAL A 232 6.80 -0.34 -12.94
CA VAL A 232 7.73 0.78 -12.76
C VAL A 232 9.06 0.22 -12.30
N THR A 233 10.10 0.39 -13.11
CA THR A 233 11.42 -0.13 -12.81
C THR A 233 12.38 0.95 -12.29
N SER A 234 12.05 2.22 -12.51
CA SER A 234 12.78 3.37 -12.00
C SER A 234 11.90 4.62 -12.03
N ALA A 235 11.97 5.44 -11.00
CA ALA A 235 11.48 6.81 -11.00
C ALA A 235 12.31 7.68 -10.04
N ALA A 236 12.56 8.93 -10.42
CA ALA A 236 13.23 9.91 -9.55
C ALA A 236 12.30 10.46 -8.46
N GLY A 237 11.04 10.14 -8.49
CA GLY A 237 10.00 10.38 -7.48
C GLY A 237 9.20 9.09 -7.27
N ASP A 238 7.87 9.22 -7.20
CA ASP A 238 6.98 8.09 -6.95
C ASP A 238 6.82 7.17 -8.17
N GLY A 239 6.44 5.94 -7.89
CA GLY A 239 6.01 5.03 -8.93
C GLY A 239 4.69 5.49 -9.56
N ILE A 240 3.66 5.66 -8.73
CA ILE A 240 2.36 6.21 -9.13
C ILE A 240 2.02 7.34 -8.14
N ASN A 241 1.73 8.53 -8.67
CA ASN A 241 1.27 9.68 -7.90
C ASN A 241 -0.07 10.14 -8.43
N CYS A 242 -1.07 10.25 -7.58
CA CYS A 242 -2.38 10.80 -7.93
C CYS A 242 -2.91 11.69 -6.83
N ALA A 243 -3.91 12.49 -7.16
CA ALA A 243 -4.74 13.20 -6.20
C ALA A 243 -6.13 12.54 -6.13
N GLN A 244 -7.01 13.04 -5.28
CA GLN A 244 -8.38 12.59 -5.05
C GLN A 244 -8.45 11.17 -4.45
N TYR A 245 -8.32 10.11 -5.24
CA TYR A 245 -8.27 8.74 -4.73
C TYR A 245 -7.53 7.78 -5.68
N PHE A 246 -7.14 6.64 -5.15
CA PHE A 246 -6.59 5.53 -5.92
C PHE A 246 -7.46 4.28 -5.72
N LEU A 247 -7.90 3.66 -6.83
CA LEU A 247 -8.72 2.44 -6.81
C LEU A 247 -8.06 1.32 -7.60
N MET A 248 -7.86 0.17 -6.97
CA MET A 248 -7.43 -1.05 -7.65
C MET A 248 -8.45 -2.16 -7.46
N GLU A 249 -9.21 -2.46 -8.51
CA GLU A 249 -10.17 -3.58 -8.53
C GLU A 249 -9.48 -4.92 -8.85
N SER A 250 -8.51 -4.90 -9.76
CA SER A 250 -7.78 -6.09 -10.24
C SER A 250 -6.52 -5.69 -11.01
N GLY A 251 -5.83 -6.67 -11.62
CA GLY A 251 -4.61 -6.43 -12.38
C GLY A 251 -3.34 -6.61 -11.54
N THR A 252 -2.23 -6.05 -12.02
CA THR A 252 -0.93 -6.21 -11.35
C THR A 252 -0.15 -4.91 -11.36
N ILE A 253 0.42 -4.53 -10.22
CA ILE A 253 1.37 -3.43 -10.10
C ILE A 253 2.69 -3.98 -9.56
N ASN A 254 3.78 -3.71 -10.27
CA ASN A 254 5.13 -4.01 -9.82
C ASN A 254 5.95 -2.72 -9.83
N ILE A 255 6.46 -2.30 -8.67
CA ILE A 255 7.25 -1.07 -8.52
C ILE A 255 8.58 -1.39 -7.86
N SER A 256 9.66 -0.89 -8.47
CA SER A 256 11.01 -0.99 -7.93
C SER A 256 11.85 0.18 -8.41
N GLY A 257 12.96 0.47 -7.72
CA GLY A 257 13.93 1.48 -8.17
C GLY A 257 13.37 2.90 -8.19
N VAL A 258 12.38 3.21 -7.36
CA VAL A 258 11.87 4.57 -7.18
C VAL A 258 12.56 5.22 -5.98
N GLU A 259 12.79 6.53 -6.07
CA GLU A 259 13.52 7.31 -5.06
C GLU A 259 12.60 7.87 -3.97
N ASP A 260 11.29 7.89 -4.23
CA ASP A 260 10.25 8.31 -3.30
C ASP A 260 9.23 7.19 -3.09
N ASP A 261 7.95 7.49 -2.92
CA ASP A 261 6.93 6.51 -2.54
C ASP A 261 6.56 5.57 -3.72
N GLY A 262 6.15 4.35 -3.40
CA GLY A 262 5.71 3.40 -4.43
C GLY A 262 4.40 3.86 -5.08
N ILE A 263 3.35 4.00 -4.28
CA ILE A 263 2.05 4.59 -4.67
C ILE A 263 1.72 5.66 -3.65
N GLN A 264 1.46 6.88 -4.12
CA GLN A 264 1.03 8.00 -3.29
C GLN A 264 -0.29 8.56 -3.81
N CYS A 265 -1.23 8.81 -2.90
CA CYS A 265 -2.48 9.50 -3.16
C CYS A 265 -2.64 10.65 -2.17
N ASP A 266 -2.78 11.86 -2.71
CA ASP A 266 -2.95 13.10 -1.95
C ASP A 266 -4.37 13.65 -2.16
N ILE A 267 -4.81 14.57 -1.32
CA ILE A 267 -6.00 15.39 -1.55
C ILE A 267 -5.67 16.48 -2.58
N ASP A 268 -6.59 16.78 -3.48
CA ASP A 268 -6.45 17.92 -4.41
C ASP A 268 -7.02 19.19 -3.77
N ASP A 269 -6.19 19.93 -3.06
CA ASP A 269 -6.57 21.20 -2.40
C ASP A 269 -7.13 22.27 -3.35
N THR A 270 -7.06 22.05 -4.67
CA THR A 270 -7.55 23.02 -5.67
C THR A 270 -9.03 22.85 -5.99
N GLU A 271 -9.61 21.70 -5.67
CA GLU A 271 -11.04 21.39 -5.86
C GLU A 271 -11.79 21.37 -4.51
N VAL A 272 -11.87 22.51 -3.85
CA VAL A 272 -12.63 22.65 -2.60
C VAL A 272 -14.11 22.46 -2.87
N GLY A 273 -14.68 21.31 -2.49
CA GLY A 273 -16.13 21.22 -2.39
C GLY A 273 -16.84 19.90 -2.56
N SER A 274 -16.21 18.80 -2.94
CA SER A 274 -16.91 17.51 -3.03
C SER A 274 -16.70 16.65 -1.78
N THR A 275 -17.38 16.97 -0.70
CA THR A 275 -17.45 16.12 0.50
C THR A 275 -18.53 15.03 0.38
N GLY A 276 -19.00 14.73 -0.81
CA GLY A 276 -20.02 13.74 -1.06
C GLY A 276 -19.42 12.46 -1.61
N GLN A 277 -19.18 11.46 -0.74
CA GLN A 277 -18.94 10.09 -1.22
C GLN A 277 -20.13 9.66 -2.07
N THR A 278 -19.92 9.52 -3.37
CA THR A 278 -20.86 8.81 -4.24
C THR A 278 -20.50 7.32 -4.21
N THR A 279 -21.45 6.44 -4.52
CA THR A 279 -21.22 4.99 -4.55
C THR A 279 -20.28 4.53 -5.65
N ASP A 280 -19.93 5.42 -6.57
CA ASP A 280 -19.03 5.19 -7.72
C ASP A 280 -17.68 5.92 -7.59
N HIS A 281 -17.44 6.61 -6.50
CA HIS A 281 -16.21 7.38 -6.19
C HIS A 281 -15.88 8.50 -7.21
N GLU A 282 -16.74 8.80 -8.17
CA GLU A 282 -16.42 9.69 -9.31
C GLU A 282 -16.20 11.17 -8.89
N ASP A 283 -16.79 11.59 -7.77
CA ASP A 283 -16.69 12.98 -7.25
C ASP A 283 -15.95 13.05 -5.91
N GLU A 284 -15.16 12.03 -5.58
CA GLU A 284 -14.47 11.94 -4.30
C GLU A 284 -13.09 12.61 -4.36
N ASP A 285 -12.83 13.56 -3.46
CA ASP A 285 -11.52 14.14 -3.19
C ASP A 285 -11.17 13.90 -1.73
N SER A 286 -10.71 12.69 -1.45
CA SER A 286 -10.51 12.20 -0.08
C SER A 286 -9.07 11.84 0.25
N GLY A 287 -8.20 11.71 -0.75
CA GLY A 287 -6.86 11.15 -0.61
C GLY A 287 -6.88 9.65 -0.28
N ASN A 288 -8.01 8.97 -0.44
CA ASN A 288 -8.17 7.57 -0.08
C ASN A 288 -7.48 6.62 -1.07
N ILE A 289 -7.08 5.46 -0.54
CA ILE A 289 -6.62 4.33 -1.34
C ILE A 289 -7.54 3.14 -1.10
N TYR A 290 -8.14 2.63 -2.18
CA TYR A 290 -9.01 1.46 -2.19
C TYR A 290 -8.31 0.29 -2.89
N LEU A 291 -8.02 -0.78 -2.16
CA LEU A 291 -7.43 -2.02 -2.69
C LEU A 291 -8.43 -3.15 -2.54
N GLU A 292 -9.16 -3.42 -3.62
CA GLU A 292 -10.25 -4.41 -3.63
C GLU A 292 -9.79 -5.76 -4.17
N GLY A 293 -8.72 -5.78 -4.98
CA GLY A 293 -8.23 -7.01 -5.60
C GLY A 293 -6.90 -6.83 -6.33
N GLY A 294 -6.52 -7.84 -7.11
CA GLY A 294 -5.30 -7.83 -7.90
C GLY A 294 -4.03 -8.15 -7.10
N ALA A 295 -2.88 -7.81 -7.67
CA ALA A 295 -1.58 -8.08 -7.07
C ALA A 295 -0.68 -6.84 -7.08
N ILE A 296 -0.17 -6.45 -5.92
CA ILE A 296 0.80 -5.36 -5.75
C ILE A 296 2.12 -5.93 -5.23
N ARG A 297 3.22 -5.58 -5.90
CA ARG A 297 4.58 -5.89 -5.48
C ARG A 297 5.42 -4.62 -5.52
N ILE A 298 5.87 -4.18 -4.36
CA ILE A 298 6.69 -2.96 -4.21
C ILE A 298 7.97 -3.33 -3.48
N ASN A 299 9.11 -2.89 -4.03
CA ASN A 299 10.42 -3.05 -3.40
C ASN A 299 11.20 -1.74 -3.56
N ILE A 300 11.31 -0.96 -2.49
CA ILE A 300 11.88 0.38 -2.48
C ILE A 300 12.93 0.53 -1.38
N ALA A 301 13.89 1.43 -1.61
CA ALA A 301 15.05 1.62 -0.73
C ALA A 301 15.28 3.08 -0.31
N GLY A 302 14.45 4.01 -0.72
CA GLY A 302 14.57 5.44 -0.38
C GLY A 302 14.44 5.69 1.12
N LYS A 303 15.10 6.74 1.60
CA LYS A 303 15.01 7.17 3.01
C LYS A 303 13.63 7.75 3.30
N ALA A 304 13.00 7.29 4.36
CA ALA A 304 11.66 7.69 4.81
C ALA A 304 10.55 7.48 3.78
N THR A 305 10.77 6.64 2.76
CA THR A 305 9.78 6.36 1.71
C THR A 305 8.74 5.35 2.16
N LYS A 306 7.55 5.44 1.56
CA LYS A 306 6.44 4.53 1.84
C LYS A 306 6.18 3.62 0.63
N GLY A 307 5.89 2.35 0.90
CA GLY A 307 5.43 1.46 -0.16
C GLY A 307 4.13 1.95 -0.76
N ILE A 308 3.13 2.17 0.09
CA ILE A 308 1.83 2.75 -0.27
C ILE A 308 1.51 3.82 0.76
N LYS A 309 1.21 5.04 0.29
CA LYS A 309 0.87 6.19 1.13
C LYS A 309 -0.46 6.81 0.69
N SER A 310 -1.36 7.01 1.64
CA SER A 310 -2.59 7.78 1.48
C SER A 310 -2.61 8.98 2.41
N GLU A 311 -3.09 10.12 1.95
CA GLU A 311 -3.43 11.24 2.81
C GLU A 311 -4.76 11.00 3.53
N GLY A 312 -5.72 10.38 2.85
CA GLY A 312 -6.95 9.85 3.43
C GLY A 312 -6.84 8.42 3.93
N ASP A 313 -7.98 7.75 4.05
CA ASP A 313 -8.09 6.38 4.51
C ASP A 313 -7.45 5.38 3.53
N MET A 314 -6.82 4.35 4.05
CA MET A 314 -6.38 3.18 3.27
C MET A 314 -7.30 2.00 3.56
N ILE A 315 -8.09 1.61 2.58
CA ILE A 315 -9.13 0.58 2.71
C ILE A 315 -8.75 -0.63 1.86
N ILE A 316 -8.46 -1.76 2.51
CA ILE A 316 -8.02 -2.99 1.88
C ILE A 316 -9.07 -4.07 2.12
N SER A 317 -9.82 -4.42 1.08
CA SER A 317 -10.85 -5.46 1.12
C SER A 317 -10.45 -6.74 0.39
N GLY A 318 -9.35 -6.72 -0.39
CA GLY A 318 -8.89 -7.88 -1.15
C GLY A 318 -7.48 -7.76 -1.70
N GLY A 319 -7.11 -8.66 -2.59
CA GLY A 319 -5.85 -8.68 -3.30
C GLY A 319 -4.70 -9.38 -2.57
N THR A 320 -3.56 -9.41 -3.26
CA THR A 320 -2.28 -9.92 -2.74
C THR A 320 -1.26 -8.78 -2.75
N ILE A 321 -0.85 -8.30 -1.59
CA ILE A 321 -0.02 -7.13 -1.43
C ILE A 321 1.30 -7.54 -0.78
N ASN A 322 2.40 -7.34 -1.51
CA ASN A 322 3.76 -7.60 -1.03
C ASN A 322 4.56 -6.31 -1.11
N VAL A 323 4.96 -5.78 0.04
CA VAL A 323 5.74 -4.54 0.13
C VAL A 323 7.01 -4.77 0.91
N ILE A 324 8.13 -4.37 0.33
CA ILE A 324 9.45 -4.39 0.96
C ILE A 324 10.01 -2.97 0.96
N THR A 325 10.33 -2.44 2.14
CA THR A 325 11.05 -1.19 2.32
C THR A 325 12.36 -1.44 3.03
N THR A 326 13.48 -0.97 2.45
CA THR A 326 14.81 -1.14 3.04
C THR A 326 15.43 0.18 3.50
N GLY A 327 14.81 1.32 3.15
CA GLY A 327 15.25 2.64 3.56
C GLY A 327 15.11 2.87 5.06
N HIS A 328 16.07 3.59 5.65
CA HIS A 328 15.97 4.05 7.03
C HIS A 328 15.20 5.38 7.13
N GLY A 329 14.98 5.87 8.33
CA GLY A 329 14.39 7.19 8.58
C GLY A 329 15.18 8.33 7.94
N LYS A 330 14.59 9.52 7.93
CA LYS A 330 15.21 10.77 7.44
C LYS A 330 14.78 11.91 8.35
N TRP A 331 15.68 12.86 8.57
CA TRP A 331 15.34 14.13 9.19
C TRP A 331 14.56 15.01 8.22
N ASP A 332 13.48 15.57 8.70
CA ASP A 332 12.68 16.57 7.99
C ASP A 332 13.00 17.96 8.56
N ASP A 333 13.56 18.83 7.73
CA ASP A 333 13.95 20.18 8.13
C ASP A 333 12.75 21.13 8.27
N GLU A 334 11.61 20.80 7.68
CA GLU A 334 10.38 21.62 7.76
C GLU A 334 9.64 21.31 9.06
N ASP A 335 9.44 20.03 9.36
CA ASP A 335 8.73 19.57 10.55
C ASP A 335 9.63 19.45 11.79
N LEU A 336 10.95 19.57 11.62
CA LEU A 336 11.97 19.41 12.67
C LEU A 336 11.86 18.07 13.41
N LYS A 337 11.55 17.00 12.70
CA LYS A 337 11.40 15.66 13.24
C LYS A 337 11.91 14.57 12.29
N THR A 338 12.09 13.38 12.81
CA THR A 338 12.42 12.21 12.01
C THR A 338 11.15 11.66 11.33
N LYS A 339 11.23 11.40 10.03
CA LYS A 339 10.23 10.65 9.26
C LYS A 339 10.72 9.21 9.09
N ALA A 340 9.84 8.25 9.19
CA ALA A 340 10.14 6.82 9.04
C ALA A 340 9.79 6.30 7.64
N ALA A 341 10.52 5.29 7.17
CA ALA A 341 10.03 4.45 6.08
C ALA A 341 8.91 3.54 6.58
N ALA A 342 7.95 3.21 5.73
CA ALA A 342 6.86 2.29 6.06
C ALA A 342 6.42 1.47 4.85
N CYS A 343 5.93 0.24 5.08
CA CYS A 343 5.32 -0.51 3.98
C CYS A 343 3.96 0.09 3.60
N LEU A 344 3.09 0.33 4.59
CA LEU A 344 1.83 1.05 4.45
C LEU A 344 1.84 2.27 5.38
N SER A 345 1.42 3.42 4.87
CA SER A 345 1.27 4.64 5.66
C SER A 345 -0.02 5.37 5.27
N SER A 346 -0.79 5.78 6.26
CA SER A 346 -1.97 6.63 6.07
C SER A 346 -1.90 7.80 7.05
N ASP A 347 -2.14 9.01 6.56
CA ASP A 347 -2.27 10.19 7.40
C ASP A 347 -3.67 10.22 8.10
N ALA A 348 -4.54 9.25 7.78
CA ALA A 348 -5.80 8.95 8.45
C ALA A 348 -5.77 7.52 9.00
N LYS A 349 -6.72 6.65 8.64
CA LYS A 349 -6.81 5.29 9.15
C LYS A 349 -6.45 4.22 8.11
N VAL A 350 -6.07 3.04 8.61
CA VAL A 350 -5.91 1.83 7.80
C VAL A 350 -6.97 0.82 8.21
N VAL A 351 -7.78 0.38 7.24
CA VAL A 351 -8.85 -0.62 7.43
C VAL A 351 -8.55 -1.83 6.56
N ILE A 352 -8.42 -3.00 7.17
CA ILE A 352 -8.20 -4.28 6.49
C ILE A 352 -9.35 -5.21 6.78
N SER A 353 -10.15 -5.51 5.76
CA SER A 353 -11.27 -6.44 5.84
C SER A 353 -11.06 -7.72 5.01
N GLY A 354 -9.99 -7.78 4.21
CA GLY A 354 -9.67 -8.93 3.37
C GLY A 354 -8.26 -8.86 2.79
N GLY A 355 -7.95 -9.79 1.87
CA GLY A 355 -6.66 -9.85 1.19
C GLY A 355 -5.57 -10.63 1.94
N THR A 356 -4.42 -10.76 1.27
CA THR A 356 -3.19 -11.37 1.82
C THR A 356 -2.06 -10.35 1.72
N LEU A 357 -1.56 -9.91 2.86
CA LEU A 357 -0.54 -8.89 2.96
C LEU A 357 0.76 -9.47 3.51
N THR A 358 1.87 -9.18 2.84
CA THR A 358 3.23 -9.48 3.32
C THR A 358 4.04 -8.19 3.30
N LEU A 359 4.34 -7.67 4.49
CA LEU A 359 4.96 -6.37 4.68
C LEU A 359 6.30 -6.54 5.38
N THR A 360 7.39 -6.11 4.74
CA THR A 360 8.74 -6.25 5.29
C THR A 360 9.45 -4.90 5.28
N SER A 361 9.82 -4.40 6.46
CA SER A 361 10.61 -3.18 6.61
C SER A 361 11.92 -3.48 7.34
N THR A 362 13.06 -3.24 6.67
CA THR A 362 14.37 -3.60 7.22
C THR A 362 15.24 -2.40 7.59
N GLY A 363 14.86 -1.20 7.20
CA GLY A 363 15.57 0.02 7.53
C GLY A 363 15.39 0.46 8.99
N ALA A 364 16.38 1.15 9.55
CA ALA A 364 16.30 1.67 10.90
C ALA A 364 15.13 2.64 11.07
N GLY A 365 14.34 2.48 12.12
CA GLY A 365 13.12 3.24 12.39
C GLY A 365 11.92 2.87 11.54
N GLY A 366 12.05 1.87 10.66
CA GLY A 366 11.01 1.49 9.69
C GLY A 366 9.77 0.88 10.32
N LYS A 367 8.63 1.07 9.69
CA LYS A 367 7.32 0.55 10.12
C LYS A 367 6.78 -0.47 9.12
N GLY A 368 6.03 -1.45 9.61
CA GLY A 368 5.20 -2.27 8.74
C GLY A 368 3.96 -1.51 8.30
N ILE A 369 3.13 -1.12 9.26
CA ILE A 369 1.94 -0.27 9.06
C ILE A 369 2.06 0.93 9.99
N ASN A 370 1.84 2.14 9.45
CA ASN A 370 1.77 3.38 10.21
C ASN A 370 0.51 4.13 9.84
N CYS A 371 -0.31 4.51 10.81
CA CYS A 371 -1.47 5.35 10.60
C CYS A 371 -1.59 6.40 11.69
N ASP A 372 -1.96 7.60 11.27
CA ASP A 372 -2.01 8.76 12.18
C ASP A 372 -3.32 8.81 12.98
N THR A 373 -4.30 7.98 12.60
CA THR A 373 -5.52 7.80 13.39
C THR A 373 -5.70 6.33 13.77
N GLU A 374 -6.62 5.58 13.19
CA GLU A 374 -7.06 4.28 13.67
C GLU A 374 -6.52 3.14 12.79
N PHE A 375 -6.30 1.98 13.40
CA PHE A 375 -6.07 0.72 12.69
C PHE A 375 -7.21 -0.25 12.96
N GLU A 376 -7.84 -0.74 11.90
CA GLU A 376 -8.93 -1.71 11.98
C GLU A 376 -8.59 -2.98 11.19
N LEU A 377 -8.69 -4.15 11.84
CA LEU A 377 -8.56 -5.46 11.19
C LEU A 377 -9.82 -6.29 11.47
N SER A 378 -10.59 -6.59 10.44
CA SER A 378 -11.80 -7.42 10.53
C SER A 378 -11.73 -8.71 9.69
N GLY A 379 -10.74 -8.81 8.78
CA GLY A 379 -10.53 -9.96 7.90
C GLY A 379 -9.15 -9.96 7.27
N GLY A 380 -8.87 -10.92 6.38
CA GLY A 380 -7.59 -11.06 5.68
C GLY A 380 -6.51 -11.79 6.49
N ASP A 381 -5.35 -11.96 5.85
CA ASP A 381 -4.13 -12.58 6.42
C ASP A 381 -2.96 -11.59 6.26
N VAL A 382 -2.52 -11.03 7.37
CA VAL A 382 -1.50 -9.97 7.41
C VAL A 382 -0.24 -10.50 8.07
N THR A 383 0.88 -10.49 7.36
CA THR A 383 2.21 -10.79 7.90
C THR A 383 3.09 -9.56 7.84
N VAL A 384 3.65 -9.16 8.98
CA VAL A 384 4.52 -8.00 9.12
C VAL A 384 5.85 -8.42 9.73
N VAL A 385 6.93 -8.03 9.07
CA VAL A 385 8.30 -8.25 9.58
C VAL A 385 9.05 -6.93 9.57
N THR A 386 9.56 -6.50 10.73
CA THR A 386 10.46 -5.36 10.83
C THR A 386 11.76 -5.77 11.51
N THR A 387 12.89 -5.49 10.88
CA THR A 387 14.19 -5.90 11.39
C THR A 387 15.16 -4.73 11.61
N GLY A 388 14.75 -3.50 11.27
CA GLY A 388 15.53 -2.30 11.46
C GLY A 388 15.75 -1.98 12.94
N GLY A 389 16.92 -1.44 13.26
CA GLY A 389 17.22 -0.91 14.60
C GLY A 389 16.59 0.47 14.85
N LEU A 390 16.98 1.06 15.97
CA LEU A 390 16.57 2.42 16.32
C LEU A 390 17.30 3.45 15.42
N TYR A 391 16.53 4.32 14.80
CA TYR A 391 17.05 5.47 14.05
C TYR A 391 17.09 6.72 14.92
N TYR A 392 18.18 7.47 14.84
CA TYR A 392 18.33 8.76 15.51
C TYR A 392 18.82 9.81 14.53
N ASN A 393 18.17 10.98 14.53
CA ASN A 393 18.63 12.16 13.82
C ASN A 393 18.07 13.43 14.49
N ASN A 394 18.92 14.40 14.80
CA ASN A 394 18.55 15.67 15.40
C ASN A 394 18.81 16.87 14.48
N GLY A 395 18.87 16.62 13.18
CA GLY A 395 19.18 17.65 12.16
C GLY A 395 20.68 17.90 11.98
N THR A 396 21.53 17.45 12.88
CA THR A 396 23.00 17.62 12.80
C THR A 396 23.76 16.31 12.87
N THR A 397 23.21 15.32 13.51
CA THR A 397 23.83 13.99 13.72
C THR A 397 22.83 12.91 13.34
N GLU A 398 23.20 12.09 12.36
CA GLU A 398 22.44 10.91 11.94
C GLU A 398 23.10 9.63 12.46
N ASN A 399 22.29 8.71 13.00
CA ASN A 399 22.75 7.38 13.39
C ASN A 399 21.66 6.33 13.06
N THR A 400 21.96 5.45 12.12
CA THR A 400 21.07 4.37 11.66
C THR A 400 21.16 3.10 12.50
N ASN A 401 21.98 3.10 13.55
CA ASN A 401 22.11 1.99 14.49
C ASN A 401 22.33 2.57 15.90
N TYR A 402 21.39 3.40 16.32
CA TYR A 402 21.48 4.04 17.64
C TYR A 402 21.20 3.01 18.74
N THR A 403 22.09 2.97 19.75
CA THR A 403 22.00 2.03 20.86
C THR A 403 21.95 2.74 22.23
N GLY A 404 21.83 4.06 22.23
CA GLY A 404 21.71 4.87 23.44
C GLY A 404 20.29 4.82 24.02
N ASN A 405 20.18 5.24 25.28
CA ASN A 405 18.88 5.40 25.94
C ASN A 405 18.13 6.58 25.32
N THR A 406 16.84 6.41 25.06
CA THR A 406 15.94 7.41 24.47
C THR A 406 15.08 8.16 25.47
N ASP A 407 15.04 7.76 26.76
CA ASP A 407 14.13 8.31 27.78
C ASP A 407 14.26 9.83 28.00
N ASN A 408 15.45 10.38 27.74
CA ASN A 408 15.70 11.82 27.90
C ASN A 408 15.99 12.53 26.56
N ILE A 409 15.69 11.88 25.44
CA ILE A 409 15.86 12.45 24.11
C ILE A 409 14.49 12.88 23.61
N ASN A 410 14.44 14.06 22.95
CA ASN A 410 13.20 14.48 22.28
C ASN A 410 12.72 13.38 21.34
N SER A 411 11.47 12.97 21.46
CA SER A 411 10.82 11.94 20.63
C SER A 411 10.89 12.24 19.12
N ASP A 412 10.98 13.52 18.74
CA ASP A 412 11.13 13.94 17.34
C ASP A 412 12.49 13.54 16.75
N TYR A 413 13.48 13.23 17.58
CA TYR A 413 14.84 12.92 17.12
C TYR A 413 15.08 11.44 16.86
N HIS A 414 14.15 10.58 17.20
CA HIS A 414 14.34 9.14 17.01
C HIS A 414 13.09 8.44 16.51
N SER A 415 13.26 7.28 15.89
CA SER A 415 12.20 6.40 15.48
C SER A 415 12.63 4.95 15.71
N SER A 416 11.88 4.20 16.49
CA SER A 416 12.05 2.75 16.61
C SER A 416 11.25 2.02 15.54
N SER A 417 11.69 0.84 15.16
CA SER A 417 10.92 -0.03 14.28
C SER A 417 9.65 -0.52 14.98
N LYS A 418 8.54 -0.56 14.26
CA LYS A 418 7.25 -1.05 14.76
C LYS A 418 6.63 -2.00 13.73
N GLY A 419 5.95 -3.03 14.17
CA GLY A 419 5.14 -3.84 13.27
C GLY A 419 3.92 -3.06 12.78
N VAL A 420 3.05 -2.68 13.71
CA VAL A 420 1.91 -1.79 13.48
C VAL A 420 1.98 -0.64 14.49
N LYS A 421 1.82 0.59 14.02
CA LYS A 421 1.69 1.78 14.85
C LYS A 421 0.44 2.55 14.44
N ALA A 422 -0.42 2.85 15.40
CA ALA A 422 -1.53 3.78 15.24
C ALA A 422 -1.44 4.88 16.31
N ASP A 423 -1.58 6.15 15.89
CA ASP A 423 -1.67 7.24 16.85
C ASP A 423 -3.06 7.33 17.50
N GLY A 424 -4.09 6.71 16.88
CA GLY A 424 -5.40 6.45 17.43
C GLY A 424 -5.61 5.01 17.91
N ALA A 425 -6.88 4.61 17.95
CA ALA A 425 -7.29 3.30 18.45
C ALA A 425 -6.93 2.16 17.49
N ILE A 426 -6.67 0.99 18.07
CA ILE A 426 -6.55 -0.26 17.33
C ILE A 426 -7.72 -1.16 17.64
N THR A 427 -8.43 -1.64 16.61
CA THR A 427 -9.52 -2.59 16.73
C THR A 427 -9.25 -3.84 15.88
N ILE A 428 -9.18 -5.01 16.52
CA ILE A 428 -9.07 -6.29 15.84
C ILE A 428 -10.32 -7.10 16.15
N SER A 429 -11.17 -7.28 15.14
CA SER A 429 -12.45 -7.99 15.24
C SER A 429 -12.53 -9.25 14.38
N GLY A 430 -11.44 -9.60 13.67
CA GLY A 430 -11.38 -10.77 12.81
C GLY A 430 -10.03 -10.88 12.09
N GLY A 431 -9.96 -11.78 11.11
CA GLY A 431 -8.75 -12.01 10.33
C GLY A 431 -7.60 -12.64 11.11
N ARG A 432 -6.44 -12.60 10.49
CA ARG A 432 -5.18 -13.07 11.08
C ARG A 432 -4.09 -12.02 10.91
N ILE A 433 -3.37 -11.70 11.98
CA ILE A 433 -2.18 -10.85 11.92
C ILE A 433 -1.01 -11.54 12.60
N ASN A 434 0.12 -11.60 11.89
CA ASN A 434 1.37 -12.18 12.37
C ASN A 434 2.48 -11.12 12.27
N VAL A 435 2.94 -10.64 13.40
CA VAL A 435 3.95 -9.58 13.50
C VAL A 435 5.23 -10.13 14.10
N SER A 436 6.36 -9.80 13.49
CA SER A 436 7.68 -10.07 14.03
C SER A 436 8.55 -8.81 13.96
N THR A 437 9.09 -8.39 15.11
CA THR A 437 10.02 -7.26 15.20
C THR A 437 11.34 -7.69 15.85
N ALA A 438 12.47 -7.17 15.39
CA ALA A 438 13.78 -7.61 15.85
C ALA A 438 14.75 -6.46 16.22
N GLY A 439 14.35 -5.21 16.10
CA GLY A 439 15.19 -4.05 16.43
C GLY A 439 15.10 -3.63 17.89
N LEU A 440 16.10 -2.90 18.38
CA LEU A 440 16.07 -2.28 19.71
C LEU A 440 14.85 -1.34 19.83
N ASN A 441 14.10 -1.39 20.93
CA ASN A 441 12.85 -0.67 21.19
C ASN A 441 11.79 -0.93 20.10
N ALA A 442 11.81 -2.11 19.47
CA ALA A 442 10.89 -2.47 18.41
C ALA A 442 9.69 -3.21 18.99
N GLU A 443 8.60 -2.49 19.17
CA GLU A 443 7.32 -3.02 19.61
C GLU A 443 6.60 -3.73 18.47
N GLY A 444 5.74 -4.67 18.82
CA GLY A 444 4.95 -5.42 17.86
C GLY A 444 3.79 -4.61 17.29
N ILE A 445 2.75 -4.45 18.09
CA ILE A 445 1.54 -3.66 17.76
C ILE A 445 1.37 -2.59 18.82
N GLU A 446 1.45 -1.32 18.43
CA GLU A 446 1.37 -0.17 19.31
C GLU A 446 0.20 0.74 18.96
N SER A 447 -0.64 1.05 19.94
CA SER A 447 -1.61 2.13 19.90
C SER A 447 -1.20 3.26 20.85
N LYS A 448 -1.36 4.51 20.43
CA LYS A 448 -1.17 5.67 21.32
C LYS A 448 -2.43 6.05 22.11
N THR A 449 -3.55 5.36 21.89
CA THR A 449 -4.80 5.63 22.62
C THR A 449 -5.36 4.35 23.26
N SER A 450 -5.99 3.45 22.51
CA SER A 450 -6.62 2.24 23.06
C SER A 450 -6.52 1.06 22.11
N MET A 451 -6.63 -0.16 22.67
CA MET A 451 -6.64 -1.39 21.87
C MET A 451 -7.80 -2.29 22.28
N LEU A 452 -8.57 -2.75 21.29
CA LEU A 452 -9.63 -3.74 21.45
C LEU A 452 -9.37 -4.95 20.55
N ILE A 453 -9.28 -6.13 21.15
CA ILE A 453 -9.22 -7.40 20.43
C ILE A 453 -10.47 -8.20 20.80
N SER A 454 -11.41 -8.36 19.86
CA SER A 454 -12.66 -9.08 20.09
C SER A 454 -12.75 -10.43 19.39
N ALA A 455 -11.96 -10.63 18.31
CA ALA A 455 -11.87 -11.89 17.57
C ALA A 455 -10.58 -11.95 16.72
N GLY A 456 -10.42 -12.99 15.88
CA GLY A 456 -9.27 -13.18 15.01
C GLY A 456 -8.11 -13.94 15.65
N GLU A 457 -7.02 -14.11 14.90
CA GLU A 457 -5.75 -14.66 15.38
C GLU A 457 -4.67 -13.58 15.35
N VAL A 458 -4.18 -13.19 16.52
CA VAL A 458 -3.14 -12.19 16.71
C VAL A 458 -1.87 -12.88 17.19
N ILE A 459 -0.81 -12.86 16.39
CA ILE A 459 0.48 -13.48 16.69
C ILE A 459 1.53 -12.39 16.67
N VAL A 460 2.16 -12.11 17.81
CA VAL A 460 3.20 -11.10 17.90
C VAL A 460 4.43 -11.66 18.58
N ASN A 461 5.57 -11.55 17.90
CA ASN A 461 6.90 -11.79 18.44
C ASN A 461 7.68 -10.49 18.35
N ALA A 462 7.85 -9.78 19.42
CA ALA A 462 8.52 -8.50 19.45
C ALA A 462 9.87 -8.56 20.19
N TYR A 463 10.74 -7.60 19.85
CA TYR A 463 11.95 -7.38 20.61
C TYR A 463 11.64 -6.68 21.93
N ASP A 464 10.80 -5.67 21.90
CA ASP A 464 10.25 -4.92 23.01
C ASP A 464 8.84 -5.44 23.33
N ASP A 465 7.87 -4.60 23.69
CA ASP A 465 6.51 -5.05 23.98
C ASP A 465 5.83 -5.66 22.75
N ALA A 466 5.13 -6.78 22.96
CA ALA A 466 4.44 -7.39 21.84
C ALA A 466 3.14 -6.65 21.52
N LEU A 467 2.29 -6.39 22.50
CA LEU A 467 1.15 -5.50 22.41
C LEU A 467 1.34 -4.34 23.38
N ASN A 468 1.28 -3.11 22.88
CA ASN A 468 1.49 -1.91 23.68
C ASN A 468 0.35 -0.88 23.49
N VAL A 469 -0.15 -0.34 24.58
CA VAL A 469 -1.02 0.84 24.61
C VAL A 469 -0.31 1.94 25.38
N GLY A 470 0.37 2.83 24.61
CA GLY A 470 1.23 3.88 25.16
C GLY A 470 0.48 5.15 25.63
N GLY A 471 -0.83 5.24 25.48
CA GLY A 471 -1.62 6.39 25.92
C GLY A 471 -1.90 6.40 27.42
N ASP A 472 -1.64 7.52 28.09
CA ASP A 472 -1.88 7.66 29.53
C ASP A 472 -3.35 7.43 29.88
N GLY A 473 -3.57 6.41 30.71
CA GLY A 473 -4.90 6.09 31.25
C GLY A 473 -5.90 5.49 30.29
N THR A 474 -5.46 5.07 29.11
CA THR A 474 -6.30 4.40 28.10
C THR A 474 -6.19 2.87 28.21
N ASP A 475 -7.26 2.17 27.90
CA ASP A 475 -7.41 0.75 28.21
C ASP A 475 -6.98 -0.16 27.04
N LEU A 476 -6.38 -1.32 27.38
CA LEU A 476 -6.21 -2.47 26.50
C LEU A 476 -7.24 -3.52 26.89
N ILE A 477 -8.07 -3.94 25.92
CA ILE A 477 -9.18 -4.85 26.16
C ILE A 477 -9.11 -6.07 25.23
N ILE A 478 -9.07 -7.28 25.81
CA ILE A 478 -9.20 -8.54 25.05
C ILE A 478 -10.53 -9.18 25.45
N GLU A 479 -11.48 -9.18 24.52
CA GLU A 479 -12.82 -9.75 24.70
C GLU A 479 -12.96 -11.15 24.06
N GLY A 480 -12.07 -11.50 23.11
CA GLY A 480 -12.15 -12.74 22.40
C GLY A 480 -10.92 -13.01 21.52
N GLY A 481 -11.04 -13.99 20.61
CA GLY A 481 -9.99 -14.34 19.67
C GLY A 481 -8.88 -15.23 20.27
N TYR A 482 -7.83 -15.39 19.47
CA TYR A 482 -6.63 -16.14 19.81
C TYR A 482 -5.46 -15.17 19.80
N VAL A 483 -4.87 -14.89 20.95
CA VAL A 483 -3.82 -13.88 21.13
C VAL A 483 -2.54 -14.53 21.63
N TYR A 484 -1.49 -14.45 20.83
CA TYR A 484 -0.14 -14.82 21.21
C TYR A 484 0.73 -13.56 21.20
N ALA A 485 1.21 -13.18 22.36
CA ALA A 485 2.00 -11.98 22.58
C ALA A 485 3.30 -12.33 23.28
N ARG A 486 4.42 -12.30 22.55
CA ARG A 486 5.75 -12.63 23.09
C ARG A 486 6.70 -11.46 22.94
N ALA A 487 7.24 -10.99 24.04
CA ALA A 487 8.33 -10.06 24.13
C ALA A 487 9.65 -10.76 24.47
N LEU A 488 10.75 -10.26 23.92
CA LEU A 488 12.09 -10.75 24.21
C LEU A 488 12.76 -9.98 25.35
N ASN A 489 12.51 -8.69 25.48
CA ASN A 489 13.16 -7.80 26.43
C ASN A 489 12.21 -7.01 27.33
N ASN A 490 10.91 -7.04 27.07
CA ASN A 490 9.92 -6.28 27.83
C ASN A 490 8.67 -7.13 28.08
N ASP A 491 7.49 -6.52 28.14
CA ASP A 491 6.24 -7.18 28.50
C ASP A 491 5.54 -7.84 27.32
N GLY A 492 4.91 -8.99 27.53
CA GLY A 492 4.10 -9.62 26.49
C GLY A 492 2.94 -8.72 26.07
N ILE A 493 2.24 -8.16 27.04
CA ILE A 493 1.16 -7.19 26.87
C ILE A 493 1.41 -6.06 27.86
N ASP A 494 1.55 -4.82 27.37
CA ASP A 494 1.74 -3.63 28.19
C ASP A 494 0.62 -2.62 27.96
N GLY A 495 0.07 -2.08 29.03
CA GLY A 495 -0.94 -1.04 28.99
C GLY A 495 -0.68 0.10 29.97
N ASN A 496 -0.47 1.33 29.48
CA ASN A 496 -0.38 2.54 30.34
C ASN A 496 -1.72 2.90 31.00
N GLY A 497 -2.78 2.12 30.75
CA GLY A 497 -4.08 2.17 31.41
C GLY A 497 -4.41 0.90 32.14
N ASN A 498 -5.72 0.59 32.22
CA ASN A 498 -6.10 -0.73 32.69
C ASN A 498 -6.00 -1.75 31.55
N VAL A 499 -5.67 -2.97 31.92
CA VAL A 499 -5.70 -4.10 30.99
C VAL A 499 -6.83 -5.04 31.39
N TYR A 500 -7.72 -5.37 30.46
CA TYR A 500 -8.86 -6.26 30.68
C TYR A 500 -8.73 -7.50 29.82
N VAL A 501 -8.74 -8.68 30.43
CA VAL A 501 -8.92 -9.95 29.74
C VAL A 501 -10.29 -10.50 30.12
N LYS A 502 -11.24 -10.39 29.18
CA LYS A 502 -12.65 -10.78 29.35
C LYS A 502 -12.99 -12.08 28.63
N GLY A 503 -12.19 -12.48 27.63
CA GLY A 503 -12.47 -13.64 26.79
C GLY A 503 -11.26 -14.11 25.97
N GLY A 504 -11.46 -15.07 25.10
CA GLY A 504 -10.46 -15.61 24.18
C GLY A 504 -9.48 -16.59 24.81
N LEU A 505 -8.50 -17.02 24.00
CA LEU A 505 -7.29 -17.72 24.45
C LEU A 505 -6.12 -16.78 24.34
N VAL A 506 -5.57 -16.39 25.47
CA VAL A 506 -4.41 -15.48 25.57
C VAL A 506 -3.18 -16.27 26.01
N TYR A 507 -2.15 -16.30 25.15
CA TYR A 507 -0.86 -16.85 25.47
C TYR A 507 0.18 -15.73 25.45
N ALA A 508 0.45 -15.15 26.61
CA ALA A 508 1.37 -14.05 26.78
C ALA A 508 2.71 -14.51 27.38
N ILE A 509 3.81 -13.96 26.90
CA ILE A 509 5.17 -14.29 27.31
C ILE A 509 5.95 -12.99 27.46
N GLY A 510 6.26 -12.62 28.69
CA GLY A 510 7.16 -11.51 29.01
C GLY A 510 8.61 -11.96 29.12
N ALA A 511 9.50 -11.00 29.12
CA ALA A 511 10.91 -11.20 29.39
C ALA A 511 11.12 -11.64 30.84
N ARG A 512 12.34 -11.47 31.36
CA ARG A 512 12.66 -11.82 32.75
C ARG A 512 12.28 -10.67 33.67
N GLU A 513 11.84 -11.01 34.90
CA GLU A 513 11.58 -10.04 35.97
C GLU A 513 12.63 -8.90 36.00
N PRO A 514 12.23 -7.61 36.01
CA PRO A 514 10.93 -7.13 36.51
C PRO A 514 9.77 -7.25 35.52
N GLU A 515 10.03 -7.55 34.27
CA GLU A 515 9.00 -7.63 33.19
C GLU A 515 8.06 -8.83 33.37
N VAL A 516 6.85 -8.72 32.88
CA VAL A 516 5.80 -9.72 33.07
C VAL A 516 5.15 -10.14 31.73
N ALA A 517 4.29 -11.14 31.79
CA ALA A 517 3.54 -11.55 30.60
C ALA A 517 2.41 -10.58 30.25
N ILE A 518 1.75 -10.01 31.28
CA ILE A 518 0.67 -9.01 31.12
C ILE A 518 0.85 -7.96 32.20
N ASP A 519 1.17 -6.75 31.76
CA ASP A 519 1.35 -5.56 32.60
C ASP A 519 0.17 -4.58 32.51
N ALA A 520 0.01 -3.74 33.52
CA ALA A 520 -0.88 -2.61 33.57
C ALA A 520 -0.28 -1.56 34.52
N ASN A 521 -0.40 -0.28 34.22
CA ASN A 521 0.28 0.83 34.91
C ASN A 521 -0.18 0.99 36.39
N THR A 522 0.28 0.08 37.25
CA THR A 522 -0.05 0.09 38.68
C THR A 522 0.57 1.26 39.43
N GLU A 523 1.62 1.90 38.91
CA GLU A 523 2.23 3.12 39.39
C GLU A 523 1.24 4.28 39.39
N GLU A 524 0.30 4.28 38.42
CA GLU A 524 -0.78 5.26 38.31
C GLU A 524 -2.13 4.75 38.81
N ASN A 525 -2.14 3.72 39.66
CA ASN A 525 -3.35 3.09 40.20
C ASN A 525 -4.25 2.42 39.16
N LYS A 526 -3.70 2.03 38.03
CA LYS A 526 -4.39 1.17 37.05
C LYS A 526 -4.26 -0.30 37.46
N LYS A 527 -4.96 -1.20 36.79
CA LYS A 527 -4.96 -2.61 37.16
C LYS A 527 -5.14 -3.53 35.95
N LEU A 528 -4.56 -4.72 36.08
CA LEU A 528 -4.95 -5.86 35.29
C LEU A 528 -6.22 -6.48 35.86
N TYR A 529 -7.25 -6.60 35.01
CA TYR A 529 -8.51 -7.28 35.32
C TYR A 529 -8.64 -8.57 34.50
N VAL A 530 -8.56 -9.71 35.17
CA VAL A 530 -8.82 -11.02 34.58
C VAL A 530 -10.26 -11.42 34.92
N GLN A 531 -11.13 -11.43 33.93
CA GLN A 531 -12.57 -11.58 34.09
C GLN A 531 -13.13 -12.76 33.32
N GLY A 532 -12.39 -13.35 32.38
CA GLY A 532 -12.84 -14.47 31.55
C GLY A 532 -11.74 -15.01 30.62
N GLY A 533 -12.12 -15.91 29.73
CA GLY A 533 -11.23 -16.53 28.77
C GLY A 533 -10.36 -17.66 29.35
N THR A 534 -9.30 -17.97 28.64
CA THR A 534 -8.22 -18.88 29.06
C THR A 534 -6.90 -18.13 28.92
N ILE A 535 -6.09 -18.09 29.98
CA ILE A 535 -4.82 -17.39 29.97
C ILE A 535 -3.69 -18.38 30.25
N ILE A 536 -2.64 -18.31 29.46
CA ILE A 536 -1.34 -18.93 29.64
C ILE A 536 -0.34 -17.77 29.69
N ALA A 537 0.30 -17.54 30.83
CA ALA A 537 1.20 -16.42 31.03
C ALA A 537 2.57 -16.92 31.54
N VAL A 538 3.60 -16.72 30.71
CA VAL A 538 4.99 -17.05 31.08
C VAL A 538 5.72 -15.76 31.42
N GLY A 539 6.12 -15.60 32.67
CA GLY A 539 6.65 -14.35 33.25
C GLY A 539 5.79 -13.83 34.39
N GLY A 540 4.54 -14.30 34.49
CA GLY A 540 3.62 -13.87 35.53
C GLY A 540 2.63 -12.81 35.08
N LEU A 541 1.84 -12.30 36.01
CA LEU A 541 0.88 -11.23 35.81
C LEU A 541 1.26 -10.06 36.71
N GLU A 542 0.83 -8.86 36.31
CA GLU A 542 1.06 -7.63 37.08
C GLU A 542 0.57 -7.73 38.54
N ARG A 543 1.29 -7.06 39.44
CA ARG A 543 0.97 -7.04 40.87
C ARG A 543 -0.39 -6.40 41.12
N GLY A 544 -1.15 -6.95 42.05
CA GLY A 544 -2.46 -6.42 42.38
C GLY A 544 -3.54 -6.73 41.35
N ALA A 545 -3.28 -7.63 40.40
CA ALA A 545 -4.27 -8.05 39.42
C ALA A 545 -5.58 -8.49 40.07
N SER A 546 -6.70 -7.99 39.53
CA SER A 546 -8.05 -8.36 39.97
C SER A 546 -8.53 -9.57 39.19
N ILE A 547 -8.56 -10.73 39.83
CA ILE A 547 -8.91 -11.99 39.18
C ILE A 547 -10.30 -12.41 39.64
N THR A 548 -11.24 -12.52 38.70
CA THR A 548 -12.64 -12.87 38.92
C THR A 548 -13.13 -13.85 37.85
N GLY A 549 -14.28 -14.46 38.04
CA GLY A 549 -14.93 -15.31 37.02
C GLY A 549 -14.26 -16.67 36.79
N GLY A 550 -13.19 -17.00 37.50
CA GLY A 550 -12.45 -18.26 37.34
C GLY A 550 -11.38 -18.47 38.38
N THR A 551 -10.48 -19.39 38.11
CA THR A 551 -9.38 -19.79 39.00
C THR A 551 -8.03 -19.57 38.31
N CYS A 552 -7.11 -18.93 39.03
CA CYS A 552 -5.74 -18.71 38.60
C CYS A 552 -4.78 -19.55 39.44
N LYS A 553 -3.89 -20.27 38.78
CA LYS A 553 -2.83 -21.06 39.41
C LYS A 553 -1.50 -20.86 38.71
N TYR A 554 -0.40 -21.25 39.39
CA TYR A 554 0.93 -21.15 38.81
C TYR A 554 1.86 -22.30 39.20
N THR A 555 2.93 -22.42 38.42
CA THR A 555 4.11 -23.23 38.77
C THR A 555 5.39 -22.52 38.38
N THR A 556 6.45 -22.76 39.11
CA THR A 556 7.82 -22.35 38.75
C THR A 556 8.64 -23.51 38.18
N SER A 557 8.09 -24.71 38.29
CA SER A 557 8.72 -25.97 37.83
C SER A 557 8.14 -26.37 36.48
N TRP A 558 8.54 -25.64 35.42
CA TRP A 558 8.17 -25.98 34.06
C TRP A 558 9.41 -26.19 33.18
N THR A 559 9.24 -27.00 32.12
CA THR A 559 10.31 -27.35 31.18
C THR A 559 10.11 -26.59 29.89
N GLU A 560 11.16 -25.97 29.37
CA GLU A 560 11.15 -25.24 28.10
C GLU A 560 10.95 -26.18 26.89
N ASN A 561 10.46 -25.62 25.77
CA ASN A 561 10.24 -26.30 24.50
C ASN A 561 9.45 -27.61 24.63
N THR A 562 8.53 -27.68 25.61
CA THR A 562 7.79 -28.86 25.97
C THR A 562 6.30 -28.65 25.80
N TRP A 563 5.60 -29.62 25.24
CA TRP A 563 4.15 -29.59 25.10
C TRP A 563 3.46 -29.84 26.44
N TYR A 564 2.52 -28.97 26.75
CA TYR A 564 1.64 -29.03 27.91
C TYR A 564 0.19 -29.14 27.48
N ALA A 565 -0.61 -29.89 28.23
CA ALA A 565 -2.06 -29.87 28.11
C ALA A 565 -2.64 -29.05 29.26
N LEU A 566 -3.47 -28.05 28.92
CA LEU A 566 -4.22 -27.25 29.90
C LEU A 566 -5.68 -27.71 29.92
N TYR A 567 -6.13 -28.04 31.12
CA TYR A 567 -7.52 -28.46 31.37
C TYR A 567 -8.27 -27.38 32.18
N ASN A 568 -9.55 -27.22 31.89
CA ASN A 568 -10.54 -26.52 32.69
C ASN A 568 -11.38 -27.54 33.43
N GLY A 569 -11.05 -27.84 34.68
CA GLY A 569 -11.54 -29.03 35.36
C GLY A 569 -11.01 -30.31 34.71
N SER A 570 -11.88 -31.07 34.05
CA SER A 570 -11.51 -32.29 33.30
C SER A 570 -11.52 -32.10 31.78
N GLU A 571 -11.92 -30.91 31.28
CA GLU A 571 -12.01 -30.59 29.85
C GLU A 571 -10.70 -30.07 29.33
N LEU A 572 -10.14 -30.65 28.27
CA LEU A 572 -8.96 -30.13 27.57
C LEU A 572 -9.36 -28.86 26.84
N VAL A 573 -8.77 -27.72 27.23
CA VAL A 573 -9.05 -26.43 26.58
C VAL A 573 -7.99 -26.04 25.57
N ALA A 574 -6.72 -26.40 25.81
CA ALA A 574 -5.63 -26.18 24.86
C ALA A 574 -4.45 -27.11 25.15
N ALA A 575 -3.71 -27.47 24.12
CA ALA A 575 -2.34 -27.89 24.26
C ALA A 575 -1.42 -26.76 23.78
N PHE A 576 -0.31 -26.51 24.49
CA PHE A 576 0.62 -25.45 24.13
C PHE A 576 2.07 -25.86 24.37
N GLN A 577 2.99 -25.31 23.61
CA GLN A 577 4.41 -25.50 23.77
C GLN A 577 5.01 -24.34 24.55
N THR A 578 5.69 -24.62 25.64
CA THR A 578 6.41 -23.60 26.43
C THR A 578 7.58 -23.02 25.65
N PRO A 579 7.90 -21.70 25.83
CA PRO A 579 9.03 -21.08 25.16
C PRO A 579 10.37 -21.57 25.75
N THR A 580 11.47 -21.16 25.12
CA THR A 580 12.78 -21.16 25.76
C THR A 580 12.75 -20.21 26.94
N LYS A 581 13.36 -20.60 28.10
CA LYS A 581 13.47 -19.71 29.25
C LYS A 581 14.33 -18.49 28.89
N ALA A 582 13.88 -17.32 29.30
CA ALA A 582 14.65 -16.11 29.14
C ALA A 582 16.01 -16.26 29.88
N THR A 583 17.09 -16.16 29.13
CA THR A 583 18.46 -16.15 29.74
C THR A 583 18.73 -14.79 30.38
N SER A 584 19.51 -14.77 31.45
CA SER A 584 19.96 -13.52 32.06
C SER A 584 20.82 -12.73 31.05
N GLY A 585 20.21 -11.88 30.28
CA GLY A 585 20.90 -10.89 29.46
C GLY A 585 21.39 -9.75 30.36
N SER A 586 22.64 -9.37 30.23
CA SER A 586 23.11 -8.07 30.69
C SER A 586 22.38 -7.02 29.88
N ASN A 587 21.42 -6.35 30.50
CA ASN A 587 20.67 -5.24 29.87
C ASN A 587 21.65 -4.07 29.62
N PRO A 588 21.96 -3.69 28.38
CA PRO A 588 22.58 -2.41 28.11
C PRO A 588 21.46 -1.36 28.10
N GLY A 589 21.06 -0.89 29.30
CA GLY A 589 20.27 0.31 29.47
C GLY A 589 18.79 0.20 29.19
N GLY A 590 18.07 -0.64 29.91
CA GLY A 590 16.62 -0.56 30.02
C GLY A 590 16.26 0.13 31.34
N GLY A 591 15.93 1.39 31.30
CA GLY A 591 15.22 2.10 32.36
C GLY A 591 13.87 2.46 31.77
N GLY A 592 12.79 1.89 32.28
CA GLY A 592 11.42 2.35 31.95
C GLY A 592 11.22 3.81 32.38
N PRO A 593 10.29 4.56 31.76
CA PRO A 593 9.96 5.92 32.15
C PRO A 593 9.18 5.88 33.45
N GLY A 594 9.85 6.02 34.58
CA GLY A 594 9.13 6.02 35.84
C GLY A 594 10.01 6.28 37.05
N GLY A 595 10.02 7.51 37.52
CA GLY A 595 10.22 7.81 38.93
C GLY A 595 11.65 7.95 39.44
N ASN A 596 11.98 9.17 39.86
CA ASN A 596 13.09 9.52 40.74
C ASN A 596 13.23 8.51 41.90
N ARG A 597 14.09 7.55 41.72
CA ARG A 597 14.52 6.73 42.84
C ARG A 597 15.59 7.49 43.64
N PRO A 598 15.42 7.73 44.94
CA PRO A 598 16.44 8.42 45.75
C PRO A 598 17.74 7.60 45.79
N PRO A 599 18.92 8.23 45.76
CA PRO A 599 20.18 7.52 45.91
C PRO A 599 20.35 7.05 47.37
N GLY A 600 20.14 5.77 47.62
CA GLY A 600 20.41 5.19 48.93
C GLY A 600 19.52 4.00 49.28
N GLY A 601 19.83 2.84 48.78
CA GLY A 601 19.20 1.60 49.21
C GLY A 601 20.01 0.39 48.72
N GLY A 602 20.64 -0.29 49.65
CA GLY A 602 21.60 -1.37 49.45
C GLY A 602 21.13 -2.48 48.54
N GLY A 603 22.12 -3.11 47.89
CA GLY A 603 21.92 -4.26 47.01
C GLY A 603 21.04 -5.33 47.63
N GLY A 604 19.85 -5.49 47.10
CA GLY A 604 19.07 -6.69 47.30
C GLY A 604 19.78 -7.87 46.65
N PRO A 605 19.62 -9.08 47.15
CA PRO A 605 20.24 -10.25 46.55
C PRO A 605 19.75 -10.39 45.11
N SER A 606 20.68 -10.63 44.21
CA SER A 606 20.40 -11.04 42.84
C SER A 606 19.70 -12.41 42.87
N GLY A 607 18.41 -12.40 43.21
CA GLY A 607 17.56 -13.57 43.19
C GLY A 607 17.22 -13.89 41.76
N GLY A 608 17.86 -14.89 41.18
CA GLY A 608 17.39 -15.53 39.97
C GLY A 608 16.06 -16.23 40.25
N GLY A 609 14.97 -15.44 40.32
CA GLY A 609 13.62 -15.97 40.42
C GLY A 609 13.32 -16.84 39.21
N SER A 610 12.82 -18.05 39.44
CA SER A 610 12.37 -18.92 38.33
C SER A 610 11.11 -18.31 37.73
N GLN A 611 11.14 -18.03 36.42
CA GLN A 611 10.02 -17.48 35.64
C GLN A 611 8.75 -18.31 35.89
N GLN A 612 7.66 -17.67 36.27
CA GLN A 612 6.41 -18.31 36.59
C GLN A 612 5.64 -18.66 35.29
N LEU A 613 5.05 -19.85 35.24
CA LEU A 613 4.01 -20.23 34.31
C LEU A 613 2.66 -20.12 35.04
N VAL A 614 1.89 -19.13 34.71
CA VAL A 614 0.56 -18.85 35.26
C VAL A 614 -0.51 -19.32 34.28
N VAL A 615 -1.56 -19.97 34.79
CA VAL A 615 -2.71 -20.40 34.00
C VAL A 615 -4.00 -19.98 34.68
N TYR A 616 -4.95 -19.50 33.87
CA TYR A 616 -6.30 -19.14 34.30
C TYR A 616 -7.34 -19.82 33.42
N THR A 617 -8.36 -20.38 34.04
CA THR A 617 -9.54 -20.94 33.39
C THR A 617 -10.80 -20.60 34.20
N SER A 618 -11.98 -20.74 33.60
CA SER A 618 -13.27 -20.47 34.26
C SER A 618 -13.58 -21.42 35.45
N SER A 619 -12.94 -22.58 35.49
CA SER A 619 -12.98 -23.53 36.61
C SER A 619 -11.56 -23.72 37.19
N THR A 620 -11.27 -24.86 37.74
CA THR A 620 -9.94 -25.16 38.30
C THR A 620 -9.00 -25.63 37.22
N PRO A 621 -7.92 -24.90 36.89
CA PRO A 621 -6.93 -25.32 35.91
C PRO A 621 -6.12 -26.53 36.40
N ALA A 622 -5.83 -27.46 35.48
CA ALA A 622 -4.86 -28.54 35.66
C ALA A 622 -3.92 -28.57 34.45
N LEU A 623 -2.68 -28.97 34.69
CA LEU A 623 -1.65 -29.11 33.66
C LEU A 623 -1.06 -30.52 33.63
N GLU A 624 -0.79 -31.01 32.41
CA GLU A 624 0.08 -32.15 32.17
C GLU A 624 1.24 -31.74 31.27
N SER A 625 2.45 -32.15 31.58
CA SER A 625 3.67 -31.86 30.84
C SER A 625 4.16 -33.07 30.04
N GLY A 626 4.82 -32.84 28.90
CA GLY A 626 5.37 -33.90 28.05
C GLY A 626 4.32 -34.67 27.26
N VAL A 627 3.21 -34.03 26.94
CA VAL A 627 2.14 -34.64 26.15
C VAL A 627 2.51 -34.72 24.67
N THR A 628 1.92 -35.72 23.98
CA THR A 628 1.88 -35.80 22.51
C THR A 628 0.52 -35.33 22.04
N VAL A 629 0.49 -34.42 21.07
CA VAL A 629 -0.73 -33.83 20.51
C VAL A 629 -1.00 -34.41 19.14
N SER A 630 -2.27 -34.78 18.84
CA SER A 630 -2.70 -35.26 17.54
C SER A 630 -4.07 -34.71 17.18
N GLY A 631 -4.28 -34.44 15.87
CA GLY A 631 -5.52 -33.82 15.38
C GLY A 631 -5.67 -32.37 15.86
N GLY A 632 -6.89 -31.83 15.81
CA GLY A 632 -7.20 -30.46 16.19
C GLY A 632 -6.71 -29.41 15.20
N THR A 633 -6.83 -28.17 15.61
CA THR A 633 -6.38 -27.00 14.86
C THR A 633 -5.17 -26.37 15.55
N THR A 634 -4.13 -26.12 14.77
CA THR A 634 -2.91 -25.43 15.24
C THR A 634 -3.08 -23.92 15.17
N TYR A 635 -2.64 -23.23 16.23
CA TYR A 635 -2.64 -21.79 16.37
C TYR A 635 -1.22 -21.27 16.71
N PHE A 636 -1.04 -19.97 16.61
CA PHE A 636 0.16 -19.26 17.03
C PHE A 636 1.44 -19.74 16.32
N GLY A 637 1.33 -19.99 15.03
CA GLY A 637 2.48 -20.47 14.26
C GLY A 637 2.94 -21.89 14.64
N GLY A 638 2.08 -22.69 15.28
CA GLY A 638 2.36 -24.09 15.62
C GLY A 638 2.66 -24.36 17.08
N VAL A 639 2.63 -23.36 17.97
CA VAL A 639 2.92 -23.54 19.40
C VAL A 639 1.68 -23.73 20.27
N ALA A 640 0.48 -23.75 19.69
CA ALA A 640 -0.74 -24.15 20.38
C ALA A 640 -1.62 -25.04 19.50
N ASN A 641 -2.46 -25.85 20.13
CA ASN A 641 -3.44 -26.72 19.47
C ASN A 641 -4.73 -26.75 20.28
N ILE A 642 -5.85 -26.63 19.58
CA ILE A 642 -7.20 -26.65 20.17
C ILE A 642 -8.04 -27.72 19.48
N GLY A 643 -8.84 -28.43 20.28
CA GLY A 643 -9.70 -29.51 19.79
C GLY A 643 -8.97 -30.78 19.37
N GLY A 644 -7.66 -30.84 19.60
CA GLY A 644 -6.88 -32.07 19.42
C GLY A 644 -7.07 -33.05 20.56
N THR A 645 -6.46 -34.25 20.41
CA THR A 645 -6.32 -35.21 21.48
C THR A 645 -4.90 -35.22 22.00
N VAL A 646 -4.77 -35.40 23.31
CA VAL A 646 -3.47 -35.52 23.95
C VAL A 646 -3.26 -36.91 24.51
N SER A 647 -2.04 -37.39 24.50
CA SER A 647 -1.64 -38.67 25.06
C SER A 647 -0.30 -38.57 25.77
N GLY A 648 -0.09 -39.45 26.74
CA GLY A 648 1.07 -39.36 27.61
C GLY A 648 0.95 -38.19 28.58
N GLY A 649 2.07 -37.74 29.09
CA GLY A 649 2.14 -36.62 30.00
C GLY A 649 2.23 -36.99 31.46
N THR A 650 2.69 -36.00 32.24
CA THR A 650 2.82 -36.10 33.69
C THR A 650 2.14 -34.91 34.33
N SER A 651 1.27 -35.15 35.29
CA SER A 651 0.60 -34.09 36.05
C SER A 651 1.57 -33.10 36.67
N VAL A 652 1.30 -31.82 36.55
CA VAL A 652 2.09 -30.74 37.09
C VAL A 652 1.45 -30.22 38.38
N THR A 653 2.21 -30.09 39.42
CA THR A 653 1.71 -29.48 40.66
C THR A 653 1.57 -27.98 40.50
N LEU A 654 0.35 -27.47 40.68
CA LEU A 654 0.02 -26.06 40.62
C LEU A 654 -0.30 -25.50 42.01
N SER A 655 0.25 -24.34 42.32
CA SER A 655 -0.08 -23.54 43.51
C SER A 655 -1.17 -22.52 43.18
N ASN A 656 -1.96 -22.11 44.16
CA ASN A 656 -2.88 -21.00 44.00
C ASN A 656 -2.12 -19.70 43.75
N TYR A 657 -2.51 -18.99 42.70
CA TYR A 657 -1.91 -17.70 42.37
C TYR A 657 -2.39 -16.63 43.35
N SER A 658 -1.50 -15.80 43.85
CA SER A 658 -1.81 -14.62 44.66
C SER A 658 -1.11 -13.41 44.07
N SER A 659 -1.88 -12.46 43.61
CA SER A 659 -1.37 -11.21 43.03
C SER A 659 -0.66 -10.29 44.05
N SER A 660 -0.77 -10.60 45.37
CA SER A 660 -0.14 -9.83 46.46
C SER A 660 1.27 -10.28 46.83
N GLY A 661 1.77 -11.36 46.19
CA GLY A 661 3.02 -12.00 46.56
C GLY A 661 4.02 -12.11 45.41
N ARG A 662 4.79 -11.10 45.19
CA ARG A 662 6.10 -11.17 44.52
C ARG A 662 7.20 -10.80 45.48
#